data_5373910acd42fd9e4b2f35fd60ffeedd
#
_entry.id   5373910acd42fd9e4b2f35fd60ffeedd
#
_cell.length_a   1.000
_cell.length_b   1.000
_cell.length_c   1.000
_cell.angle_alpha   90.00
_cell.angle_beta   90.00
_cell.angle_gamma   90.00
#
_symmetry.space_group_name_H-M   'P 1'
#
loop_
_entity.id
_entity.type
_entity.pdbx_description
1 polymer ?
#
loop_
_entity_poly.entity_id
_entity_poly.type
_entity_poly.pdbx_seq_one_letter_code
_entity_poly.pdbx_strand_id
1 'polypeptide(L)'
;MKGRTLRTVLILVLVMVVVIAAVNAVTSDQSETTQVRYDEFIERLEQGEVESINVQPERGVLIVTGRFTDQNEDENFSTSVFNSEVTTGFLAEIDNVEISIEPEEEQSNWFTTILFIAPFLLIVLIIIFMMSSAQGGGGGGGNRVMNFGKSKAKMVSDEKKKAKFKDVAGADEEKQELVEVVEFLKDPRRFSAIGARIPKGVLLVGPPGTGKTLLARAVAGEAGVPFFSISGSDFVEMFVGVGASRVRDLFENAKKNSPCIIFIDEIDAVGRQRGAGLGGGHDEREQTLNQLLVEMDGFSANEGIIIIAATNRADILDPALLRPGRFDRQIQVNAPDVKGREEVLHVHARNKPLREDVKLDLIAVRTPGFSGADLENLLNEAALVAARDNKKEIGMEHIEEAIDRVIAGPAKKSRVISAKEKNIVAWHEAGHTVVGVKLESADTVHKVTIVPRGMAGGYAMMLPKEDRYFMTKPELLDKIVGLLGGRVAEEVQFGEVSTGAHNDFQRATAIARKMVTEYGMSDKLGPMQFGSTSGGQVFLGRDIQNEQNYSDAIAHEIDLEVQRIIKDSYERCKQILIENKDSLDLVAQKLIELETLDAEQIQSLINEGKLPENHHANRKDDDVKVNIQSKDESEDLKGAYEETTNMEENRPASEDLNDRKE
;
A
#
# COMPACT_ATOMS: atom_id res chain seq x y z
N MET A 1 10.29 27.69 -33.06
CA MET A 1 10.54 26.50 -33.89
C MET A 1 9.31 25.61 -34.14
N LYS A 2 8.19 25.77 -33.45
CA LYS A 2 6.95 24.96 -33.65
C LYS A 2 6.19 25.22 -34.96
N GLY A 3 6.39 26.35 -35.65
CA GLY A 3 5.63 26.67 -36.87
C GLY A 3 6.17 26.05 -38.15
N ARG A 4 7.45 25.74 -38.22
CA ARG A 4 8.07 25.15 -39.42
C ARG A 4 7.78 23.66 -39.58
N THR A 5 7.87 22.91 -38.49
CA THR A 5 7.53 21.47 -38.47
C THR A 5 6.05 21.23 -38.72
N LEU A 6 5.16 22.06 -38.16
CA LEU A 6 3.72 21.98 -38.42
C LEU A 6 3.38 22.23 -39.89
N ARG A 7 4.02 23.22 -40.54
CA ARG A 7 3.86 23.48 -41.99
C ARG A 7 4.33 22.31 -42.86
N THR A 8 5.45 21.68 -42.51
CA THR A 8 5.99 20.52 -43.28
C THR A 8 5.07 19.31 -43.15
N VAL A 9 4.54 19.04 -41.97
CA VAL A 9 3.56 17.95 -41.74
C VAL A 9 2.26 18.24 -42.50
N LEU A 10 1.79 19.49 -42.52
CA LEU A 10 0.57 19.89 -43.24
C LEU A 10 0.71 19.74 -44.75
N ILE A 11 1.89 20.08 -45.32
CA ILE A 11 2.21 19.90 -46.75
C ILE A 11 2.25 18.41 -47.11
N LEU A 12 2.86 17.56 -46.26
CA LEU A 12 2.93 16.11 -46.47
C LEU A 12 1.55 15.45 -46.43
N VAL A 13 0.69 15.85 -45.48
CA VAL A 13 -0.70 15.38 -45.39
C VAL A 13 -1.50 15.84 -46.65
N LEU A 14 -1.29 17.07 -47.14
CA LEU A 14 -1.95 17.57 -48.33
C LEU A 14 -1.52 16.77 -49.58
N VAL A 15 -0.23 16.47 -49.71
CA VAL A 15 0.29 15.65 -50.83
C VAL A 15 -0.30 14.23 -50.77
N MET A 16 -0.40 13.63 -49.58
CA MET A 16 -1.00 12.32 -49.42
C MET A 16 -2.49 12.29 -49.80
N VAL A 17 -3.25 13.31 -49.42
CA VAL A 17 -4.67 13.46 -49.82
C VAL A 17 -4.81 13.62 -51.36
N VAL A 18 -3.93 14.39 -51.98
CA VAL A 18 -3.94 14.56 -53.44
C VAL A 18 -3.59 13.25 -54.17
N VAL A 19 -2.64 12.47 -53.66
CA VAL A 19 -2.29 11.16 -54.23
C VAL A 19 -3.44 10.17 -54.08
N ILE A 20 -4.10 10.10 -52.92
CA ILE A 20 -5.26 9.25 -52.71
C ILE A 20 -6.42 9.66 -53.64
N ALA A 21 -6.68 10.94 -53.80
CA ALA A 21 -7.72 11.44 -54.70
C ALA A 21 -7.40 11.13 -56.17
N ALA A 22 -6.13 11.23 -56.61
CA ALA A 22 -5.69 10.86 -57.93
C ALA A 22 -5.82 9.34 -58.20
N VAL A 23 -5.51 8.49 -57.23
CA VAL A 23 -5.68 7.04 -57.32
C VAL A 23 -7.15 6.69 -57.44
N ASN A 24 -8.03 7.27 -56.63
CA ASN A 24 -9.48 7.04 -56.74
C ASN A 24 -10.05 7.51 -58.06
N ALA A 25 -9.55 8.59 -58.64
CA ALA A 25 -10.02 9.08 -59.94
C ALA A 25 -9.60 8.19 -61.13
N VAL A 26 -8.48 7.46 -61.01
CA VAL A 26 -8.00 6.53 -62.04
C VAL A 26 -8.64 5.15 -61.94
N THR A 27 -9.11 4.75 -60.76
CA THR A 27 -9.75 3.42 -60.53
C THR A 27 -11.27 3.43 -60.67
N SER A 28 -11.91 4.57 -60.98
CA SER A 28 -13.36 4.70 -61.05
C SER A 28 -13.97 4.51 -62.44
N ASP A 29 -13.21 4.01 -63.44
CA ASP A 29 -13.74 3.70 -64.77
C ASP A 29 -14.08 2.20 -64.86
N GLN A 30 -15.05 1.73 -64.08
CA GLN A 30 -15.71 0.44 -64.29
C GLN A 30 -17.11 0.71 -64.79
N SER A 31 -17.38 0.24 -66.04
CA SER A 31 -18.71 0.16 -66.63
C SER A 31 -19.66 -0.56 -65.69
N GLU A 32 -20.85 -0.01 -65.48
CA GLU A 32 -21.89 -0.60 -64.67
C GLU A 32 -22.34 -1.93 -65.28
N THR A 33 -21.90 -3.05 -64.73
CA THR A 33 -22.38 -4.40 -65.06
C THR A 33 -23.31 -4.85 -63.94
N THR A 34 -24.52 -5.27 -64.29
CA THR A 34 -25.50 -5.77 -63.35
C THR A 34 -25.13 -7.20 -62.90
N GLN A 35 -24.94 -7.42 -61.61
CA GLN A 35 -24.66 -8.77 -61.07
C GLN A 35 -25.93 -9.59 -61.05
N VAL A 36 -25.94 -10.70 -61.86
CA VAL A 36 -27.03 -11.63 -61.94
C VAL A 36 -26.71 -12.92 -61.19
N ARG A 37 -27.69 -13.51 -60.51
CA ARG A 37 -27.52 -14.79 -59.81
C ARG A 37 -27.39 -15.94 -60.81
N TYR A 38 -26.64 -16.98 -60.42
CA TYR A 38 -26.41 -18.13 -61.28
C TYR A 38 -27.69 -18.85 -61.73
N ASP A 39 -28.65 -18.99 -60.84
CA ASP A 39 -29.95 -19.59 -61.15
C ASP A 39 -30.76 -18.78 -62.20
N GLU A 40 -30.75 -17.48 -62.06
CA GLU A 40 -31.40 -16.55 -63.02
C GLU A 40 -30.65 -16.51 -64.38
N PHE A 41 -29.33 -16.60 -64.35
CA PHE A 41 -28.52 -16.69 -65.55
C PHE A 41 -28.84 -17.97 -66.36
N ILE A 42 -28.95 -19.14 -65.71
CA ILE A 42 -29.28 -20.41 -66.36
C ILE A 42 -30.68 -20.36 -66.94
N GLU A 43 -31.67 -19.81 -66.21
CA GLU A 43 -33.06 -19.69 -66.67
C GLU A 43 -33.15 -18.83 -67.92
N ARG A 44 -32.48 -17.67 -67.99
CA ARG A 44 -32.47 -16.78 -69.17
C ARG A 44 -31.66 -17.38 -70.32
N LEU A 45 -30.63 -18.17 -70.04
CA LEU A 45 -29.86 -18.89 -71.04
C LEU A 45 -30.67 -19.99 -71.71
N GLU A 46 -31.50 -20.78 -70.95
CA GLU A 46 -32.42 -21.79 -71.49
C GLU A 46 -33.55 -21.16 -72.29
N GLN A 47 -33.95 -19.94 -71.95
CA GLN A 47 -34.98 -19.17 -72.70
C GLN A 47 -34.44 -18.53 -73.96
N GLY A 48 -33.11 -18.60 -74.22
CA GLY A 48 -32.48 -18.05 -75.43
C GLY A 48 -32.34 -16.51 -75.41
N GLU A 49 -32.37 -15.91 -74.18
CA GLU A 49 -32.28 -14.44 -73.98
C GLU A 49 -30.86 -13.92 -73.88
N VAL A 50 -29.84 -14.75 -74.10
CA VAL A 50 -28.42 -14.36 -74.04
C VAL A 50 -27.83 -14.29 -75.41
N GLU A 51 -27.27 -13.13 -75.79
CA GLU A 51 -26.69 -12.87 -77.10
C GLU A 51 -25.19 -13.31 -77.15
N SER A 52 -24.41 -12.98 -76.12
CA SER A 52 -23.00 -13.29 -76.08
C SER A 52 -22.50 -13.54 -74.66
N ILE A 53 -21.55 -14.46 -74.53
CA ILE A 53 -20.92 -14.81 -73.26
C ILE A 53 -19.42 -14.70 -73.41
N ASN A 54 -18.78 -13.97 -72.47
CA ASN A 54 -17.36 -13.96 -72.26
C ASN A 54 -16.99 -14.63 -70.96
N VAL A 55 -16.19 -15.68 -71.00
CA VAL A 55 -15.78 -16.51 -69.84
C VAL A 55 -14.35 -16.24 -69.49
N GLN A 56 -14.10 -15.74 -68.29
CA GLN A 56 -12.79 -15.42 -67.77
C GLN A 56 -12.49 -16.27 -66.53
N PRO A 57 -11.47 -17.13 -66.53
CA PRO A 57 -11.10 -17.90 -65.36
C PRO A 57 -10.37 -17.01 -64.32
N GLU A 58 -10.85 -16.99 -63.08
CA GLU A 58 -10.21 -16.29 -61.95
C GLU A 58 -10.19 -17.17 -60.71
N ARG A 59 -9.01 -17.58 -60.27
CA ARG A 59 -8.74 -18.30 -58.98
C ARG A 59 -9.73 -19.43 -58.64
N GLY A 60 -10.08 -20.27 -59.62
CA GLY A 60 -10.94 -21.43 -59.39
C GLY A 60 -12.44 -21.17 -59.60
N VAL A 61 -12.81 -19.99 -60.02
CA VAL A 61 -14.17 -19.58 -60.39
C VAL A 61 -14.10 -19.10 -61.84
N LEU A 62 -15.17 -19.29 -62.59
CA LEU A 62 -15.33 -18.68 -63.93
C LEU A 62 -16.22 -17.44 -63.73
N ILE A 63 -15.70 -16.28 -64.08
CA ILE A 63 -16.51 -15.07 -64.22
C ILE A 63 -17.10 -15.07 -65.62
N VAL A 64 -18.40 -15.10 -65.69
CA VAL A 64 -19.14 -15.08 -66.93
C VAL A 64 -19.78 -13.69 -67.10
N THR A 65 -19.34 -12.96 -68.08
CA THR A 65 -19.92 -11.67 -68.46
C THR A 65 -20.54 -11.78 -69.84
N GLY A 66 -21.60 -11.03 -70.10
CA GLY A 66 -22.29 -11.13 -71.41
C GLY A 66 -23.39 -10.07 -71.52
N ARG A 67 -24.16 -10.21 -72.63
CA ARG A 67 -25.31 -9.36 -72.94
C ARG A 67 -26.59 -10.18 -73.04
N PHE A 68 -27.70 -9.62 -72.52
CA PHE A 68 -29.03 -10.16 -72.74
C PHE A 68 -29.67 -9.58 -74.01
N THR A 69 -30.50 -10.35 -74.72
CA THR A 69 -31.19 -9.99 -75.99
C THR A 69 -32.54 -9.30 -75.64
N ASP A 70 -32.62 -8.40 -74.72
CA ASP A 70 -33.91 -7.77 -74.39
C ASP A 70 -34.04 -6.42 -75.17
N GLN A 71 -35.25 -6.12 -75.65
CA GLN A 71 -35.55 -5.04 -76.60
C GLN A 71 -35.45 -3.61 -76.02
N ASN A 72 -35.05 -3.46 -74.76
CA ASN A 72 -34.87 -2.16 -74.14
C ASN A 72 -33.58 -2.13 -73.28
N GLU A 73 -32.54 -1.58 -73.88
CA GLU A 73 -31.21 -1.27 -73.32
C GLU A 73 -30.22 -2.43 -73.25
N ASP A 74 -28.99 -2.17 -73.72
CA ASP A 74 -27.80 -3.03 -73.67
C ASP A 74 -27.41 -3.27 -72.19
N GLU A 75 -28.03 -4.17 -71.47
CA GLU A 75 -27.65 -4.56 -70.12
C GLU A 75 -26.54 -5.61 -70.13
N ASN A 76 -25.33 -5.18 -69.78
CA ASN A 76 -24.22 -6.10 -69.57
C ASN A 76 -24.42 -6.76 -68.18
N PHE A 77 -24.36 -8.09 -68.15
CA PHE A 77 -24.41 -8.84 -66.92
C PHE A 77 -23.10 -9.46 -66.52
N SER A 78 -22.94 -9.74 -65.25
CA SER A 78 -21.80 -10.51 -64.68
C SER A 78 -22.32 -11.53 -63.66
N THR A 79 -21.88 -12.78 -63.80
CA THR A 79 -22.18 -13.84 -62.85
C THR A 79 -20.94 -14.68 -62.59
N SER A 80 -20.83 -15.29 -61.39
CA SER A 80 -19.70 -16.14 -61.01
C SER A 80 -20.13 -17.60 -60.91
N VAL A 81 -19.44 -18.47 -61.64
CA VAL A 81 -19.79 -19.91 -61.71
C VAL A 81 -18.58 -20.74 -61.26
N PHE A 82 -18.81 -21.84 -60.57
CA PHE A 82 -17.72 -22.73 -60.18
C PHE A 82 -17.02 -23.35 -61.42
N ASN A 83 -15.70 -23.31 -61.45
CA ASN A 83 -14.92 -23.96 -62.49
C ASN A 83 -14.92 -25.47 -62.23
N SER A 84 -15.88 -26.20 -62.81
CA SER A 84 -16.00 -27.68 -62.75
C SER A 84 -16.21 -28.26 -64.13
N GLU A 85 -15.79 -29.53 -64.32
CA GLU A 85 -16.02 -30.23 -65.60
C GLU A 85 -17.48 -30.23 -66.07
N VAL A 86 -18.39 -30.22 -65.11
CA VAL A 86 -19.83 -30.17 -65.38
C VAL A 86 -20.23 -28.81 -65.96
N THR A 87 -19.71 -27.73 -65.38
CA THR A 87 -20.06 -26.35 -65.78
C THR A 87 -19.43 -25.99 -67.12
N THR A 88 -18.14 -26.40 -67.32
CA THR A 88 -17.45 -26.16 -68.62
C THR A 88 -18.05 -27.05 -69.74
N GLY A 89 -18.52 -28.28 -69.45
CA GLY A 89 -19.23 -29.11 -70.36
C GLY A 89 -20.58 -28.53 -70.77
N PHE A 90 -21.37 -28.01 -69.80
CA PHE A 90 -22.62 -27.39 -70.02
C PHE A 90 -22.49 -26.12 -70.90
N LEU A 91 -21.51 -25.26 -70.65
CA LEU A 91 -21.25 -24.07 -71.47
C LEU A 91 -20.78 -24.41 -72.91
N ALA A 92 -20.16 -25.59 -73.11
CA ALA A 92 -19.70 -26.03 -74.42
C ALA A 92 -20.78 -26.69 -75.28
N GLU A 93 -21.90 -27.14 -74.74
CA GLU A 93 -23.04 -27.76 -75.43
C GLU A 93 -24.13 -26.75 -75.85
N ILE A 94 -23.94 -25.45 -75.59
CA ILE A 94 -24.92 -24.43 -75.94
C ILE A 94 -24.75 -24.06 -77.45
N ASP A 95 -25.72 -24.49 -78.27
CA ASP A 95 -25.85 -24.09 -79.60
C ASP A 95 -26.61 -22.74 -79.71
N ASN A 96 -26.07 -21.71 -80.40
CA ASN A 96 -26.62 -20.37 -80.70
C ASN A 96 -26.19 -19.20 -79.78
N VAL A 97 -25.16 -19.32 -78.93
CA VAL A 97 -24.59 -18.17 -78.20
C VAL A 97 -23.13 -18.00 -78.59
N GLU A 98 -22.70 -16.79 -78.83
CA GLU A 98 -21.28 -16.49 -79.19
C GLU A 98 -20.45 -16.54 -77.88
N ILE A 99 -19.62 -17.61 -77.73
CA ILE A 99 -18.80 -17.81 -76.54
C ILE A 99 -17.38 -17.39 -76.80
N SER A 100 -16.91 -16.39 -76.11
CA SER A 100 -15.49 -15.96 -76.12
C SER A 100 -14.83 -16.40 -74.80
N ILE A 101 -13.63 -16.99 -74.87
CA ILE A 101 -12.82 -17.34 -73.72
C ILE A 101 -11.58 -16.48 -73.73
N GLU A 102 -11.47 -15.61 -72.73
CA GLU A 102 -10.25 -14.80 -72.56
C GLU A 102 -9.26 -15.58 -71.68
N PRO A 103 -7.98 -15.66 -72.08
CA PRO A 103 -6.96 -16.28 -71.26
C PRO A 103 -6.77 -15.45 -69.97
N GLU A 104 -6.37 -16.14 -68.86
CA GLU A 104 -6.01 -15.48 -67.60
C GLU A 104 -4.95 -14.37 -67.89
N GLU A 105 -5.32 -13.09 -67.79
CA GLU A 105 -4.37 -12.01 -67.96
C GLU A 105 -3.36 -12.07 -66.80
N GLU A 106 -2.14 -12.50 -67.07
CA GLU A 106 -1.00 -12.15 -66.24
C GLU A 106 -0.81 -10.63 -66.34
N GLN A 107 -1.65 -9.88 -65.64
CA GLN A 107 -1.40 -8.47 -65.44
C GLN A 107 -0.10 -8.34 -64.65
N SER A 108 0.98 -8.12 -65.40
CA SER A 108 2.25 -7.64 -64.90
C SER A 108 2.03 -6.23 -64.32
N ASN A 109 1.40 -6.21 -63.14
CA ASN A 109 1.05 -4.96 -62.45
C ASN A 109 2.28 -4.31 -61.81
N TRP A 110 3.34 -4.06 -62.65
CA TRP A 110 4.50 -3.29 -62.16
C TRP A 110 4.07 -1.90 -61.68
N PHE A 111 2.99 -1.37 -62.18
CA PHE A 111 2.44 -0.08 -61.81
C PHE A 111 1.74 -0.17 -60.42
N THR A 112 0.95 -1.19 -60.19
CA THR A 112 0.35 -1.45 -58.85
C THR A 112 1.42 -1.81 -57.85
N THR A 113 2.46 -2.55 -58.24
CA THR A 113 3.60 -2.84 -57.36
C THR A 113 4.36 -1.57 -56.97
N ILE A 114 4.58 -0.65 -57.90
CA ILE A 114 5.16 0.67 -57.61
C ILE A 114 4.23 1.49 -56.72
N LEU A 115 2.93 1.47 -56.96
CA LEU A 115 1.94 2.20 -56.17
C LEU A 115 1.90 1.70 -54.69
N PHE A 116 2.10 0.39 -54.44
CA PHE A 116 2.22 -0.18 -53.10
C PHE A 116 3.58 0.09 -52.46
N ILE A 117 4.68 0.11 -53.23
CA ILE A 117 6.03 0.31 -52.68
C ILE A 117 6.35 1.79 -52.49
N ALA A 118 5.78 2.71 -53.31
CA ALA A 118 6.04 4.14 -53.22
C ALA A 118 5.72 4.76 -51.84
N PRO A 119 4.58 4.49 -51.18
CA PRO A 119 4.31 5.00 -49.83
C PRO A 119 5.28 4.42 -48.80
N PHE A 120 5.71 3.17 -48.95
CA PHE A 120 6.69 2.56 -48.05
C PHE A 120 8.07 3.20 -48.22
N LEU A 121 8.53 3.43 -49.45
CA LEU A 121 9.76 4.17 -49.73
C LEU A 121 9.70 5.62 -49.26
N LEU A 122 8.54 6.26 -49.36
CA LEU A 122 8.33 7.61 -48.85
C LEU A 122 8.38 7.65 -47.32
N ILE A 123 7.82 6.66 -46.63
CA ILE A 123 7.93 6.51 -45.18
C ILE A 123 9.40 6.29 -44.78
N VAL A 124 10.13 5.42 -45.47
CA VAL A 124 11.56 5.20 -45.23
C VAL A 124 12.37 6.48 -45.46
N LEU A 125 12.10 7.23 -46.53
CA LEU A 125 12.72 8.54 -46.80
C LEU A 125 12.39 9.58 -45.72
N ILE A 126 11.14 9.59 -45.21
CA ILE A 126 10.74 10.44 -44.07
C ILE A 126 11.49 10.04 -42.81
N ILE A 127 11.63 8.75 -42.53
CA ILE A 127 12.38 8.25 -41.37
C ILE A 127 13.87 8.63 -41.50
N ILE A 128 14.49 8.44 -42.69
CA ILE A 128 15.87 8.84 -42.95
C ILE A 128 16.03 10.35 -42.83
N PHE A 129 15.09 11.14 -43.34
CA PHE A 129 15.08 12.60 -43.22
C PHE A 129 14.88 13.05 -41.76
N MET A 130 13.99 12.40 -41.00
CA MET A 130 13.86 12.63 -39.55
C MET A 130 15.13 12.25 -38.80
N MET A 131 15.79 11.13 -39.14
CA MET A 131 17.06 10.73 -38.55
C MET A 131 18.19 11.70 -38.93
N SER A 132 18.25 12.16 -40.16
CA SER A 132 19.27 13.14 -40.62
C SER A 132 19.00 14.54 -40.05
N SER A 133 17.75 14.95 -39.92
CA SER A 133 17.37 16.20 -39.24
C SER A 133 17.63 16.16 -37.72
N ALA A 134 17.60 14.96 -37.10
CA ALA A 134 18.02 14.76 -35.72
C ALA A 134 19.54 14.84 -35.55
N GLN A 135 20.31 14.59 -36.60
CA GLN A 135 21.78 14.61 -36.58
C GLN A 135 22.38 15.98 -36.99
N GLY A 136 21.60 16.85 -37.62
CA GLY A 136 22.04 18.17 -38.12
C GLY A 136 21.67 19.39 -37.26
N GLY A 137 20.94 19.22 -36.17
CA GLY A 137 20.51 20.30 -35.25
C GLY A 137 21.12 20.17 -33.89
N GLY A 138 22.21 20.85 -33.60
CA GLY A 138 22.95 20.84 -32.36
C GLY A 138 22.12 20.87 -31.09
N GLY A 139 22.39 19.96 -30.15
CA GLY A 139 22.20 20.12 -28.72
C GLY A 139 20.80 19.92 -28.16
N GLY A 140 20.33 18.67 -27.96
CA GLY A 140 19.18 18.48 -27.05
C GLY A 140 18.54 17.10 -26.97
N GLY A 141 18.71 16.20 -27.95
CA GLY A 141 18.04 14.89 -27.95
C GLY A 141 18.91 13.71 -27.52
N GLY A 142 20.18 13.73 -27.84
CA GLY A 142 21.12 12.65 -27.49
C GLY A 142 21.43 12.55 -26.00
N ASN A 143 21.32 13.65 -25.27
CA ASN A 143 21.56 13.68 -23.82
C ASN A 143 20.45 13.02 -22.98
N ARG A 144 19.25 12.82 -23.52
CA ARG A 144 18.18 12.15 -22.76
C ARG A 144 18.39 10.66 -22.67
N VAL A 145 18.84 10.00 -23.71
CA VAL A 145 19.09 8.55 -23.69
C VAL A 145 20.35 8.22 -22.88
N MET A 146 21.39 9.07 -22.92
CA MET A 146 22.59 8.92 -22.10
C MET A 146 22.39 9.25 -20.60
N ASN A 147 21.29 9.92 -20.24
CA ASN A 147 21.02 10.27 -18.84
C ASN A 147 20.21 9.21 -18.07
N PHE A 148 19.70 8.15 -18.69
CA PHE A 148 18.97 7.09 -18.00
C PHE A 148 19.81 6.32 -16.99
N GLY A 149 21.11 6.19 -17.22
CA GLY A 149 22.05 5.52 -16.31
C GLY A 149 22.70 6.41 -15.25
N LYS A 150 22.40 7.72 -15.23
CA LYS A 150 22.97 8.62 -14.23
C LYS A 150 22.25 8.49 -12.89
N SER A 151 23.02 8.55 -11.81
CA SER A 151 22.51 8.54 -10.45
C SER A 151 21.56 9.73 -10.22
N LYS A 152 20.39 9.44 -9.62
CA LYS A 152 19.45 10.46 -9.12
C LYS A 152 19.86 11.00 -7.75
N ALA A 153 21.05 10.62 -7.22
CA ALA A 153 21.50 11.02 -5.90
C ALA A 153 21.52 12.53 -5.75
N LYS A 154 20.87 13.02 -4.70
CA LYS A 154 20.85 14.44 -4.36
C LYS A 154 22.06 14.76 -3.51
N MET A 155 22.97 15.59 -4.02
CA MET A 155 24.03 16.17 -3.23
C MET A 155 23.45 17.32 -2.39
N VAL A 156 23.42 17.13 -1.07
CA VAL A 156 23.00 18.18 -0.14
C VAL A 156 24.21 19.02 0.20
N SER A 157 24.42 20.11 -0.56
CA SER A 157 25.54 21.05 -0.38
C SER A 157 25.19 22.32 0.38
N ASP A 158 23.91 22.53 0.71
CA ASP A 158 23.44 23.77 1.34
C ASP A 158 23.89 23.88 2.81
N GLU A 159 24.95 24.67 3.04
CA GLU A 159 25.55 24.85 4.38
C GLU A 159 24.59 25.41 5.43
N LYS A 160 23.54 26.13 5.02
CA LYS A 160 22.57 26.77 5.91
C LYS A 160 21.56 25.82 6.55
N LYS A 161 21.51 24.56 6.13
CA LYS A 161 20.53 23.54 6.60
C LYS A 161 21.15 22.21 6.99
N LYS A 162 22.45 22.19 7.38
CA LYS A 162 23.10 20.96 7.84
C LYS A 162 22.55 20.58 9.22
N ALA A 163 21.81 19.46 9.31
CA ALA A 163 21.45 18.86 10.59
C ALA A 163 22.72 18.52 11.38
N LYS A 164 22.72 18.71 12.68
CA LYS A 164 23.81 18.36 13.58
C LYS A 164 23.32 17.44 14.69
N PHE A 165 24.21 16.83 15.46
CA PHE A 165 23.85 15.98 16.59
C PHE A 165 22.94 16.67 17.62
N LYS A 166 23.03 18.00 17.78
CA LYS A 166 22.13 18.79 18.64
C LYS A 166 20.67 18.81 18.17
N ASP A 167 20.42 18.46 16.89
CA ASP A 167 19.09 18.41 16.30
C ASP A 167 18.51 17.00 16.34
N VAL A 168 19.29 16.00 16.80
CA VAL A 168 18.89 14.61 17.06
C VAL A 168 18.76 14.44 18.57
N ALA A 169 17.58 14.17 19.04
CA ALA A 169 17.28 13.94 20.45
C ALA A 169 16.91 12.47 20.70
N GLY A 170 17.10 12.00 21.91
CA GLY A 170 16.70 10.65 22.34
C GLY A 170 17.40 9.50 21.64
N ALA A 171 18.67 9.68 21.25
CA ALA A 171 19.50 8.69 20.57
C ALA A 171 20.98 8.87 20.97
N ASP A 172 21.25 8.97 22.27
CA ASP A 172 22.58 9.32 22.77
C ASP A 172 23.60 8.20 22.55
N GLU A 173 23.21 6.96 22.72
CA GLU A 173 24.04 5.79 22.47
C GLU A 173 24.39 5.66 20.99
N GLU A 174 23.40 5.82 20.11
CA GLU A 174 23.60 5.77 18.67
C GLU A 174 24.49 6.93 18.18
N LYS A 175 24.33 8.12 18.77
CA LYS A 175 25.22 9.26 18.50
C LYS A 175 26.65 8.95 18.93
N GLN A 176 26.83 8.35 20.11
CA GLN A 176 28.16 8.00 20.63
C GLN A 176 28.87 7.01 19.71
N GLU A 177 28.16 5.97 19.24
CA GLU A 177 28.68 5.01 18.27
C GLU A 177 29.11 5.67 16.95
N LEU A 178 28.43 6.74 16.55
CA LEU A 178 28.72 7.47 15.32
C LEU A 178 29.75 8.59 15.47
N VAL A 179 30.13 8.98 16.69
CA VAL A 179 31.21 9.97 16.94
C VAL A 179 32.50 9.51 16.33
N GLU A 180 32.87 8.23 16.44
CA GLU A 180 34.09 7.68 15.83
C GLU A 180 34.11 7.86 14.30
N VAL A 181 32.93 7.70 13.64
CA VAL A 181 32.77 7.92 12.20
C VAL A 181 33.01 9.40 11.86
N VAL A 182 32.45 10.31 12.67
CA VAL A 182 32.63 11.76 12.52
C VAL A 182 34.10 12.16 12.71
N GLU A 183 34.77 11.66 13.74
CA GLU A 183 36.19 11.95 14.00
C GLU A 183 37.09 11.46 12.87
N PHE A 184 36.83 10.26 12.35
CA PHE A 184 37.55 9.74 11.19
C PHE A 184 37.38 10.62 9.95
N LEU A 185 36.15 11.03 9.64
CA LEU A 185 35.91 11.89 8.48
C LEU A 185 36.56 13.26 8.62
N LYS A 186 36.74 13.74 9.86
CA LYS A 186 37.46 15.00 10.16
C LYS A 186 38.99 14.84 10.03
N ASP A 187 39.56 13.74 10.54
CA ASP A 187 40.98 13.46 10.49
C ASP A 187 41.29 11.97 10.28
N PRO A 188 41.27 11.49 9.03
CA PRO A 188 41.57 10.09 8.72
C PRO A 188 42.99 9.66 9.09
N ARG A 189 43.96 10.61 9.10
CA ARG A 189 45.36 10.31 9.32
C ARG A 189 45.66 9.85 10.74
N ARG A 190 44.97 10.39 11.73
CA ARG A 190 45.08 10.00 13.13
C ARG A 190 44.80 8.50 13.33
N PHE A 191 43.77 7.97 12.69
CA PHE A 191 43.38 6.56 12.80
C PHE A 191 44.37 5.65 12.03
N SER A 192 44.76 6.05 10.83
CA SER A 192 45.74 5.30 10.03
C SER A 192 47.09 5.17 10.70
N ALA A 193 47.56 6.19 11.46
CA ALA A 193 48.85 6.20 12.16
C ALA A 193 48.92 5.12 13.27
N ILE A 194 47.77 4.73 13.84
CA ILE A 194 47.69 3.71 14.90
C ILE A 194 47.36 2.31 14.28
N GLY A 195 47.14 2.25 12.95
CA GLY A 195 46.75 1.01 12.26
C GLY A 195 45.29 0.63 12.41
N ALA A 196 44.45 1.55 12.92
CA ALA A 196 43.01 1.32 13.05
C ALA A 196 42.35 1.26 11.67
N ARG A 197 41.44 0.30 11.50
CA ARG A 197 40.57 0.17 10.33
C ARG A 197 39.21 0.68 10.69
N ILE A 198 38.74 1.70 10.00
CA ILE A 198 37.40 2.25 10.18
C ILE A 198 36.41 1.43 9.36
N PRO A 199 35.16 1.23 9.84
CA PRO A 199 34.13 0.55 9.08
C PRO A 199 33.85 1.29 7.77
N LYS A 200 33.83 0.54 6.65
CA LYS A 200 33.45 1.10 5.35
C LYS A 200 32.00 1.45 5.28
N GLY A 201 31.17 0.71 6.01
CA GLY A 201 29.73 0.89 6.02
C GLY A 201 29.12 0.73 7.40
N VAL A 202 28.12 1.55 7.65
CA VAL A 202 27.26 1.51 8.84
C VAL A 202 25.83 1.24 8.41
N LEU A 203 25.19 0.24 9.00
CA LEU A 203 23.78 -0.08 8.77
C LEU A 203 22.96 0.40 9.97
N LEU A 204 22.05 1.33 9.72
CA LEU A 204 21.06 1.80 10.69
C LEU A 204 19.80 0.92 10.56
N VAL A 205 19.47 0.21 11.63
CA VAL A 205 18.33 -0.71 11.68
C VAL A 205 17.32 -0.22 12.71
N GLY A 206 16.03 -0.31 12.43
CA GLY A 206 15.00 0.00 13.43
C GLY A 206 13.64 0.33 12.83
N PRO A 207 12.62 0.51 13.67
CA PRO A 207 11.27 0.83 13.22
C PRO A 207 11.20 2.10 12.36
N PRO A 208 10.16 2.28 11.53
CA PRO A 208 9.97 3.52 10.80
C PRO A 208 9.76 4.70 11.76
N GLY A 209 10.15 5.90 11.33
CA GLY A 209 9.95 7.12 12.14
C GLY A 209 10.96 7.35 13.27
N THR A 210 11.92 6.46 13.51
CA THR A 210 12.92 6.58 14.59
C THR A 210 14.07 7.56 14.29
N GLY A 211 14.09 8.20 13.12
CA GLY A 211 15.07 9.25 12.80
C GLY A 211 16.36 8.76 12.12
N LYS A 212 16.41 7.53 11.58
CA LYS A 212 17.60 6.96 10.89
C LYS A 212 18.19 7.90 9.83
N THR A 213 17.35 8.43 8.96
CA THR A 213 17.74 9.38 7.91
C THR A 213 18.24 10.69 8.48
N LEU A 214 17.63 11.19 9.58
CA LEU A 214 18.05 12.39 10.28
C LEU A 214 19.42 12.20 10.93
N LEU A 215 19.64 11.05 11.57
CA LEU A 215 20.89 10.68 12.21
C LEU A 215 22.05 10.63 11.18
N ALA A 216 21.84 9.97 10.03
CA ALA A 216 22.83 9.94 8.95
C ALA A 216 23.19 11.35 8.43
N ARG A 217 22.18 12.22 8.28
CA ARG A 217 22.40 13.63 7.89
C ARG A 217 23.15 14.41 8.97
N ALA A 218 22.89 14.13 10.24
CA ALA A 218 23.56 14.78 11.36
C ALA A 218 25.03 14.39 11.41
N VAL A 219 25.38 13.13 11.13
CA VAL A 219 26.78 12.67 11.00
C VAL A 219 27.52 13.49 9.94
N ALA A 220 26.94 13.65 8.74
CA ALA A 220 27.55 14.44 7.68
C ALA A 220 27.69 15.92 8.04
N GLY A 221 26.66 16.48 8.69
CA GLY A 221 26.68 17.87 9.15
C GLY A 221 27.68 18.14 10.28
N GLU A 222 27.90 17.15 11.17
CA GLU A 222 28.87 17.23 12.25
C GLU A 222 30.31 17.05 11.74
N ALA A 223 30.51 16.14 10.77
CA ALA A 223 31.78 15.94 10.09
C ALA A 223 32.13 17.07 9.11
N GLY A 224 31.14 17.85 8.64
CA GLY A 224 31.33 18.92 7.67
C GLY A 224 31.56 18.45 6.24
N VAL A 225 31.22 17.17 5.91
CA VAL A 225 31.47 16.55 4.61
C VAL A 225 30.25 16.57 3.71
N PRO A 226 30.38 16.41 2.37
CA PRO A 226 29.31 16.22 1.43
C PRO A 226 28.46 14.99 1.76
N PHE A 227 27.14 15.08 1.53
CA PHE A 227 26.17 14.04 1.77
C PHE A 227 25.41 13.69 0.48
N PHE A 228 25.61 12.47 -0.02
CA PHE A 228 24.93 11.94 -1.19
C PHE A 228 23.80 11.03 -0.73
N SER A 229 22.55 11.42 -0.96
CA SER A 229 21.38 10.65 -0.53
C SER A 229 20.65 10.07 -1.73
N ILE A 230 20.32 8.78 -1.64
CA ILE A 230 19.54 8.03 -2.62
C ILE A 230 18.65 7.03 -1.87
N SER A 231 17.47 6.71 -2.44
CA SER A 231 16.66 5.59 -1.97
C SER A 231 17.06 4.30 -2.67
N GLY A 232 17.04 3.17 -1.97
CA GLY A 232 17.23 1.85 -2.57
C GLY A 232 16.26 1.57 -3.71
N SER A 233 15.03 2.11 -3.63
CA SER A 233 14.04 2.02 -4.70
C SER A 233 14.46 2.73 -6.00
N ASP A 234 15.30 3.77 -5.92
CA ASP A 234 15.82 4.48 -7.11
C ASP A 234 16.76 3.63 -7.97
N PHE A 235 17.28 2.55 -7.42
CA PHE A 235 18.12 1.60 -8.14
C PHE A 235 17.31 0.52 -8.87
N VAL A 236 16.05 0.31 -8.50
CA VAL A 236 15.20 -0.71 -9.11
C VAL A 236 14.51 -0.12 -10.34
N GLU A 237 14.82 -0.65 -11.51
CA GLU A 237 14.26 -0.21 -12.79
C GLU A 237 13.80 -1.43 -13.61
N MET A 238 12.99 -1.20 -14.64
CA MET A 238 12.51 -2.27 -15.51
C MET A 238 13.57 -2.76 -16.53
N PHE A 239 14.59 -1.93 -16.77
CA PHE A 239 15.62 -2.25 -17.77
C PHE A 239 16.88 -2.77 -17.10
N VAL A 240 17.31 -3.96 -17.51
CA VAL A 240 18.50 -4.65 -16.98
C VAL A 240 19.75 -3.78 -17.16
N GLY A 241 20.52 -3.64 -16.06
CA GLY A 241 21.79 -2.91 -16.03
C GLY A 241 21.71 -1.42 -15.75
N VAL A 242 20.52 -0.81 -15.71
CA VAL A 242 20.36 0.61 -15.37
C VAL A 242 20.66 0.86 -13.90
N GLY A 243 20.16 0.03 -13.00
CA GLY A 243 20.47 0.12 -11.58
C GLY A 243 21.96 -0.02 -11.28
N ALA A 244 22.62 -1.00 -11.88
CA ALA A 244 24.06 -1.18 -11.78
C ALA A 244 24.85 0.03 -12.31
N SER A 245 24.39 0.67 -13.37
CA SER A 245 24.99 1.89 -13.91
C SER A 245 24.84 3.07 -12.94
N ARG A 246 23.68 3.21 -12.28
CA ARG A 246 23.45 4.25 -11.26
C ARG A 246 24.33 4.05 -10.03
N VAL A 247 24.52 2.81 -9.61
CA VAL A 247 25.45 2.48 -8.51
C VAL A 247 26.86 2.96 -8.87
N ARG A 248 27.38 2.60 -10.06
CA ARG A 248 28.72 3.06 -10.51
C ARG A 248 28.84 4.57 -10.54
N ASP A 249 27.88 5.26 -11.14
CA ASP A 249 27.88 6.74 -11.23
C ASP A 249 27.85 7.39 -9.84
N LEU A 250 27.07 6.84 -8.88
CA LEU A 250 27.04 7.31 -7.49
C LEU A 250 28.42 7.21 -6.84
N PHE A 251 29.07 6.05 -6.94
CA PHE A 251 30.38 5.82 -6.34
C PHE A 251 31.48 6.63 -7.02
N GLU A 252 31.44 6.80 -8.33
CA GLU A 252 32.35 7.70 -9.05
C GLU A 252 32.22 9.16 -8.60
N ASN A 253 30.98 9.63 -8.41
CA ASN A 253 30.70 10.97 -7.91
C ASN A 253 31.18 11.13 -6.47
N ALA A 254 31.01 10.12 -5.62
CA ALA A 254 31.53 10.13 -4.27
C ALA A 254 33.05 10.15 -4.22
N LYS A 255 33.74 9.37 -5.05
CA LYS A 255 35.20 9.37 -5.16
C LYS A 255 35.77 10.75 -5.55
N LYS A 256 35.09 11.48 -6.43
CA LYS A 256 35.47 12.84 -6.83
C LYS A 256 35.28 13.88 -5.72
N ASN A 257 34.43 13.60 -4.73
CA ASN A 257 34.08 14.52 -3.64
C ASN A 257 34.50 14.00 -2.26
N SER A 258 35.45 13.12 -2.18
CA SER A 258 35.99 12.60 -0.93
C SER A 258 36.74 13.70 -0.12
N PRO A 259 36.60 13.77 1.22
CA PRO A 259 35.82 12.88 2.08
C PRO A 259 34.30 13.16 2.01
N CYS A 260 33.49 12.10 1.99
CA CYS A 260 32.03 12.24 1.87
C CYS A 260 31.28 11.05 2.49
N ILE A 261 29.96 11.21 2.67
CA ILE A 261 29.05 10.14 3.07
C ILE A 261 28.10 9.81 1.92
N ILE A 262 27.96 8.51 1.61
CA ILE A 262 26.90 7.96 0.76
C ILE A 262 25.82 7.43 1.69
N PHE A 263 24.60 7.93 1.56
CA PHE A 263 23.45 7.45 2.31
C PHE A 263 22.47 6.73 1.39
N ILE A 264 22.16 5.49 1.73
CA ILE A 264 21.19 4.65 1.00
C ILE A 264 20.02 4.36 1.95
N ASP A 265 18.90 5.03 1.72
CA ASP A 265 17.70 4.76 2.48
C ASP A 265 16.95 3.55 1.90
N GLU A 266 16.21 2.82 2.71
CA GLU A 266 15.46 1.62 2.29
C GLU A 266 16.33 0.63 1.51
N ILE A 267 17.51 0.31 2.03
CA ILE A 267 18.47 -0.59 1.35
C ILE A 267 17.87 -1.97 1.05
N ASP A 268 16.86 -2.39 1.79
CA ASP A 268 16.12 -3.64 1.60
C ASP A 268 15.37 -3.70 0.25
N ALA A 269 15.12 -2.56 -0.40
CA ALA A 269 14.58 -2.54 -1.77
C ALA A 269 15.52 -3.24 -2.78
N VAL A 270 16.84 -3.12 -2.58
CA VAL A 270 17.88 -3.72 -3.44
C VAL A 270 18.56 -4.90 -2.76
N GLY A 271 18.78 -4.79 -1.45
CA GLY A 271 19.58 -5.71 -0.66
C GLY A 271 18.88 -6.99 -0.20
N ARG A 272 17.68 -7.27 -0.66
CA ARG A 272 16.93 -8.46 -0.25
C ARG A 272 17.61 -9.74 -0.70
N GLN A 273 17.54 -10.80 0.13
CA GLN A 273 18.07 -12.14 -0.17
C GLN A 273 17.56 -12.69 -1.50
N ARG A 274 18.43 -13.46 -2.16
CA ARG A 274 18.16 -14.10 -3.44
C ARG A 274 17.08 -15.16 -3.27
N GLY A 275 15.99 -15.03 -4.02
CA GLY A 275 14.91 -16.02 -4.03
C GLY A 275 14.87 -16.74 -5.37
N ALA A 276 14.59 -18.04 -5.38
CA ALA A 276 14.31 -18.80 -6.59
C ALA A 276 12.91 -18.41 -7.14
N GLY A 277 12.75 -17.18 -7.62
CA GLY A 277 11.52 -16.67 -8.23
C GLY A 277 11.61 -16.70 -9.74
N LEU A 278 10.64 -17.33 -10.40
CA LEU A 278 10.42 -17.30 -11.84
C LEU A 278 9.84 -15.92 -12.25
N GLY A 279 10.72 -14.94 -12.59
CA GLY A 279 10.26 -13.65 -13.11
C GLY A 279 11.40 -12.66 -13.38
N GLY A 280 11.45 -12.06 -14.58
CA GLY A 280 12.54 -11.20 -15.08
C GLY A 280 12.82 -9.90 -14.30
N GLY A 281 12.07 -9.57 -13.25
CA GLY A 281 12.36 -8.43 -12.36
C GLY A 281 13.38 -8.75 -11.26
N HIS A 282 13.76 -10.01 -11.08
CA HIS A 282 14.74 -10.44 -10.09
C HIS A 282 16.19 -10.25 -10.58
N ASP A 283 16.43 -10.47 -11.87
CA ASP A 283 17.78 -10.40 -12.46
C ASP A 283 18.38 -8.99 -12.38
N GLU A 284 17.57 -7.96 -12.59
CA GLU A 284 18.03 -6.57 -12.52
C GLU A 284 18.42 -6.17 -11.09
N ARG A 285 17.58 -6.54 -10.10
CA ARG A 285 17.88 -6.27 -8.68
C ARG A 285 19.14 -7.00 -8.22
N GLU A 286 19.29 -8.27 -8.61
CA GLU A 286 20.47 -9.06 -8.28
C GLU A 286 21.73 -8.49 -8.92
N GLN A 287 21.66 -8.06 -10.17
CA GLN A 287 22.77 -7.40 -10.85
C GLN A 287 23.15 -6.08 -10.17
N THR A 288 22.17 -5.31 -9.73
CA THR A 288 22.38 -4.06 -9.00
C THR A 288 23.01 -4.31 -7.63
N LEU A 289 22.52 -5.31 -6.88
CA LEU A 289 23.13 -5.73 -5.61
C LEU A 289 24.57 -6.16 -5.81
N ASN A 290 24.85 -7.01 -6.80
CA ASN A 290 26.21 -7.45 -7.10
C ASN A 290 27.13 -6.27 -7.43
N GLN A 291 26.64 -5.28 -8.19
CA GLN A 291 27.42 -4.06 -8.48
C GLN A 291 27.67 -3.25 -7.20
N LEU A 292 26.68 -3.13 -6.31
CA LEU A 292 26.87 -2.45 -5.02
C LEU A 292 27.96 -3.14 -4.19
N LEU A 293 27.93 -4.47 -4.10
CA LEU A 293 28.96 -5.24 -3.40
C LEU A 293 30.35 -5.05 -4.02
N VAL A 294 30.44 -5.04 -5.35
CA VAL A 294 31.72 -4.79 -6.06
C VAL A 294 32.26 -3.38 -5.76
N GLU A 295 31.41 -2.35 -5.79
CA GLU A 295 31.85 -0.99 -5.47
C GLU A 295 32.28 -0.86 -4.01
N MET A 296 31.56 -1.50 -3.06
CA MET A 296 31.93 -1.51 -1.64
C MET A 296 33.28 -2.22 -1.40
N ASP A 297 33.54 -3.31 -2.11
CA ASP A 297 34.81 -4.03 -2.01
C ASP A 297 35.93 -3.26 -2.70
N GLY A 298 35.63 -2.50 -3.76
CA GLY A 298 36.54 -1.85 -4.67
C GLY A 298 37.21 -0.58 -4.14
N PHE A 299 36.81 -0.03 -2.97
CA PHE A 299 37.50 1.11 -2.37
C PHE A 299 38.25 0.72 -1.08
N SER A 300 39.39 1.38 -0.85
CA SER A 300 40.18 1.16 0.35
C SER A 300 39.59 1.93 1.54
N ALA A 301 39.80 1.41 2.75
CA ALA A 301 39.33 2.06 3.99
C ALA A 301 39.85 3.50 4.18
N ASN A 302 40.86 3.91 3.42
CA ASN A 302 41.52 5.21 3.56
C ASN A 302 41.04 6.26 2.53
N GLU A 303 40.10 5.94 1.66
CA GLU A 303 39.61 6.90 0.66
C GLU A 303 38.66 7.97 1.22
N GLY A 304 38.36 7.92 2.52
CA GLY A 304 37.50 8.93 3.18
C GLY A 304 36.02 8.86 2.77
N ILE A 305 35.58 7.74 2.22
CA ILE A 305 34.16 7.50 1.86
C ILE A 305 33.57 6.54 2.88
N ILE A 306 32.46 6.93 3.48
CA ILE A 306 31.69 6.05 4.36
C ILE A 306 30.28 5.87 3.81
N ILE A 307 29.82 4.63 3.77
CA ILE A 307 28.46 4.30 3.36
C ILE A 307 27.62 4.16 4.61
N ILE A 308 26.52 4.90 4.70
CA ILE A 308 25.51 4.69 5.74
C ILE A 308 24.26 4.19 5.02
N ALA A 309 23.74 3.03 5.42
CA ALA A 309 22.46 2.55 4.90
C ALA A 309 21.43 2.48 6.01
N ALA A 310 20.16 2.63 5.66
CA ALA A 310 19.05 2.49 6.58
C ALA A 310 18.06 1.45 6.10
N THR A 311 17.51 0.65 7.02
CA THR A 311 16.44 -0.31 6.76
C THR A 311 15.51 -0.44 7.95
N ASN A 312 14.26 -0.76 7.68
CA ASN A 312 13.30 -1.16 8.72
C ASN A 312 13.29 -2.69 8.91
N ARG A 313 13.94 -3.44 8.00
CA ARG A 313 13.90 -4.90 7.93
C ARG A 313 15.27 -5.48 7.65
N ALA A 314 16.08 -5.61 8.69
CA ALA A 314 17.39 -6.24 8.57
C ALA A 314 17.30 -7.75 8.31
N ASP A 315 16.19 -8.37 8.71
CA ASP A 315 15.90 -9.80 8.57
C ASP A 315 15.88 -10.30 7.11
N ILE A 316 15.50 -9.43 6.16
CA ILE A 316 15.40 -9.78 4.74
C ILE A 316 16.66 -9.47 3.93
N LEU A 317 17.67 -8.83 4.53
CA LEU A 317 18.88 -8.46 3.81
C LEU A 317 19.74 -9.69 3.45
N ASP A 318 20.39 -9.61 2.28
CA ASP A 318 21.37 -10.61 1.86
C ASP A 318 22.56 -10.63 2.83
N PRO A 319 22.91 -11.79 3.42
CA PRO A 319 24.05 -11.90 4.34
C PRO A 319 25.37 -11.39 3.76
N ALA A 320 25.50 -11.35 2.44
CA ALA A 320 26.67 -10.81 1.77
C ALA A 320 26.89 -9.32 2.06
N LEU A 321 25.83 -8.54 2.32
CA LEU A 321 25.94 -7.13 2.71
C LEU A 321 26.52 -6.95 4.13
N LEU A 322 26.29 -7.92 5.01
CA LEU A 322 26.66 -7.88 6.42
C LEU A 322 28.07 -8.47 6.70
N ARG A 323 28.79 -8.86 5.63
CA ARG A 323 30.15 -9.38 5.78
C ARG A 323 31.14 -8.26 6.10
N PRO A 324 32.19 -8.55 6.89
CA PRO A 324 33.27 -7.59 7.15
C PRO A 324 33.85 -6.99 5.86
N GLY A 325 34.09 -5.69 5.86
CA GLY A 325 34.51 -4.91 4.69
C GLY A 325 33.37 -4.29 3.89
N ARG A 326 32.13 -4.46 4.34
CA ARG A 326 30.91 -3.89 3.74
C ARG A 326 30.14 -3.11 4.81
N PHE A 327 28.99 -3.60 5.30
CA PHE A 327 28.32 -3.03 6.47
C PHE A 327 28.88 -3.69 7.74
N ASP A 328 30.04 -3.22 8.14
CA ASP A 328 30.79 -3.77 9.27
C ASP A 328 30.14 -3.49 10.62
N ARG A 329 29.41 -2.37 10.71
CA ARG A 329 28.76 -1.92 11.93
C ARG A 329 27.26 -1.83 11.73
N GLN A 330 26.51 -2.43 12.65
CA GLN A 330 25.08 -2.33 12.70
C GLN A 330 24.68 -1.56 13.96
N ILE A 331 23.89 -0.50 13.79
CA ILE A 331 23.42 0.35 14.89
C ILE A 331 21.90 0.23 14.92
N GLN A 332 21.39 -0.22 16.06
CA GLN A 332 19.95 -0.37 16.28
C GLN A 332 19.39 0.99 16.72
N VAL A 333 18.48 1.57 15.94
CA VAL A 333 17.81 2.83 16.26
C VAL A 333 16.37 2.52 16.67
N ASN A 334 16.16 2.36 17.96
CA ASN A 334 14.88 1.99 18.54
C ASN A 334 13.93 3.18 18.71
N ALA A 335 12.67 2.91 19.08
CA ALA A 335 11.78 3.96 19.57
C ALA A 335 12.36 4.53 20.87
N PRO A 336 12.25 5.86 21.09
CA PRO A 336 12.84 6.51 22.26
C PRO A 336 12.09 6.09 23.55
N ASP A 337 12.84 6.02 24.65
CA ASP A 337 12.31 5.90 26.01
C ASP A 337 11.63 7.20 26.47
N VAL A 338 11.09 7.23 27.70
CA VAL A 338 10.40 8.41 28.24
C VAL A 338 11.26 9.68 28.15
N LYS A 339 12.54 9.58 28.54
CA LYS A 339 13.47 10.71 28.51
C LYS A 339 13.76 11.14 27.06
N GLY A 340 14.00 10.19 26.19
CA GLY A 340 14.21 10.47 24.77
C GLY A 340 12.97 11.09 24.11
N ARG A 341 11.75 10.64 24.47
CA ARG A 341 10.52 11.26 23.96
C ARG A 341 10.38 12.71 24.42
N GLU A 342 10.71 13.01 25.69
CA GLU A 342 10.72 14.37 26.21
C GLU A 342 11.69 15.26 25.44
N GLU A 343 12.92 14.79 25.21
CA GLU A 343 13.94 15.52 24.43
C GLU A 343 13.49 15.76 22.99
N VAL A 344 12.89 14.74 22.34
CA VAL A 344 12.33 14.85 20.99
C VAL A 344 11.19 15.88 20.95
N LEU A 345 10.28 15.85 21.93
CA LEU A 345 9.21 16.85 22.06
C LEU A 345 9.77 18.26 22.20
N HIS A 346 10.82 18.47 23.00
CA HIS A 346 11.49 19.76 23.11
C HIS A 346 12.06 20.26 21.77
N VAL A 347 12.62 19.36 20.96
CA VAL A 347 13.13 19.74 19.63
C VAL A 347 11.99 20.17 18.71
N HIS A 348 10.89 19.44 18.65
CA HIS A 348 9.76 19.75 17.78
C HIS A 348 8.87 20.90 18.28
N ALA A 349 8.98 21.23 19.57
CA ALA A 349 8.29 22.35 20.19
C ALA A 349 8.92 23.74 19.90
N ARG A 350 10.20 23.79 19.49
CA ARG A 350 10.96 25.05 19.32
C ARG A 350 10.28 26.13 18.50
N ASN A 351 9.48 25.75 17.51
CA ASN A 351 8.83 26.66 16.58
C ASN A 351 7.30 26.69 16.75
N LYS A 352 6.78 26.24 17.90
CA LYS A 352 5.36 26.18 18.18
C LYS A 352 5.02 27.05 19.39
N PRO A 353 3.97 27.89 19.32
CA PRO A 353 3.53 28.70 20.46
C PRO A 353 2.79 27.79 21.46
N LEU A 354 3.50 27.28 22.45
CA LEU A 354 2.92 26.51 23.55
C LEU A 354 2.52 27.42 24.69
N ARG A 355 1.35 27.15 25.27
CA ARG A 355 0.88 27.81 26.49
C ARG A 355 1.62 27.26 27.72
N GLU A 356 1.66 27.98 28.83
CA GLU A 356 2.39 27.62 30.05
C GLU A 356 1.88 26.33 30.74
N ASP A 357 0.63 25.93 30.48
CA ASP A 357 0.05 24.69 31.01
C ASP A 357 0.56 23.41 30.33
N VAL A 358 1.24 23.55 29.17
CA VAL A 358 1.74 22.39 28.42
C VAL A 358 3.00 21.85 29.07
N LYS A 359 2.91 20.63 29.59
CA LYS A 359 4.00 19.90 30.22
C LYS A 359 4.50 18.80 29.30
N LEU A 360 5.67 18.99 28.69
CA LEU A 360 6.25 18.04 27.72
C LEU A 360 6.67 16.71 28.37
N ASP A 361 7.10 16.75 29.62
CA ASP A 361 7.39 15.57 30.46
C ASP A 361 6.17 14.68 30.59
N LEU A 362 5.01 15.27 30.90
CA LEU A 362 3.75 14.53 31.02
C LEU A 362 3.31 13.92 29.67
N ILE A 363 3.51 14.66 28.57
CA ILE A 363 3.21 14.15 27.22
C ILE A 363 4.11 12.96 26.89
N ALA A 364 5.40 13.02 27.23
CA ALA A 364 6.34 11.92 27.03
C ALA A 364 5.92 10.65 27.76
N VAL A 365 5.40 10.76 28.98
CA VAL A 365 4.85 9.62 29.74
C VAL A 365 3.58 9.06 29.06
N ARG A 366 2.74 9.93 28.49
CA ARG A 366 1.44 9.57 27.88
C ARG A 366 1.56 9.00 26.45
N THR A 367 2.76 8.99 25.87
CA THR A 367 3.00 8.53 24.50
C THR A 367 3.98 7.35 24.44
N PRO A 368 3.74 6.24 25.19
CA PRO A 368 4.61 5.08 25.14
C PRO A 368 4.63 4.47 23.73
N GLY A 369 5.83 4.10 23.27
CA GLY A 369 6.03 3.48 21.96
C GLY A 369 5.96 4.43 20.76
N PHE A 370 5.75 5.75 20.97
CA PHE A 370 5.79 6.72 19.89
C PHE A 370 7.22 6.89 19.38
N SER A 371 7.36 6.87 18.07
CA SER A 371 8.60 7.25 17.38
C SER A 371 8.78 8.76 17.33
N GLY A 372 9.96 9.22 16.92
CA GLY A 372 10.21 10.66 16.73
C GLY A 372 9.24 11.30 15.72
N ALA A 373 8.87 10.57 14.67
CA ALA A 373 7.90 11.05 13.68
C ALA A 373 6.46 11.13 14.24
N ASP A 374 6.09 10.19 15.12
CA ASP A 374 4.77 10.24 15.78
C ASP A 374 4.67 11.44 16.71
N LEU A 375 5.74 11.76 17.45
CA LEU A 375 5.80 12.92 18.33
C LEU A 375 5.80 14.25 17.55
N GLU A 376 6.47 14.31 16.40
CA GLU A 376 6.38 15.46 15.48
C GLU A 376 4.96 15.66 14.99
N ASN A 377 4.34 14.56 14.52
CA ASN A 377 2.95 14.57 14.06
C ASN A 377 1.98 14.94 15.17
N LEU A 378 2.17 14.47 16.38
CA LEU A 378 1.36 14.81 17.54
C LEU A 378 1.32 16.32 17.78
N LEU A 379 2.49 16.96 17.85
CA LEU A 379 2.58 18.40 18.04
C LEU A 379 2.03 19.20 16.84
N ASN A 380 2.12 18.63 15.64
CA ASN A 380 1.52 19.23 14.45
C ASN A 380 -0.02 19.13 14.48
N GLU A 381 -0.56 17.96 14.84
CA GLU A 381 -2.01 17.78 15.02
C GLU A 381 -2.56 18.68 16.13
N ALA A 382 -1.84 18.85 17.25
CA ALA A 382 -2.22 19.78 18.30
C ALA A 382 -2.29 21.23 17.80
N ALA A 383 -1.34 21.64 16.96
CA ALA A 383 -1.37 22.95 16.33
C ALA A 383 -2.57 23.12 15.38
N LEU A 384 -2.91 22.08 14.62
CA LEU A 384 -4.09 22.09 13.74
C LEU A 384 -5.40 22.16 14.53
N VAL A 385 -5.48 21.46 15.68
CA VAL A 385 -6.63 21.52 16.58
C VAL A 385 -6.77 22.95 17.14
N ALA A 386 -5.69 23.53 17.68
CA ALA A 386 -5.69 24.89 18.21
C ALA A 386 -6.10 25.94 17.15
N ALA A 387 -5.58 25.80 15.92
CA ALA A 387 -5.92 26.68 14.81
C ALA A 387 -7.41 26.59 14.43
N ARG A 388 -7.97 25.38 14.41
CA ARG A 388 -9.41 25.15 14.16
C ARG A 388 -10.29 25.81 15.23
N ASP A 389 -9.82 25.77 16.46
CA ASP A 389 -10.52 26.40 17.60
C ASP A 389 -10.22 27.91 17.71
N ASN A 390 -9.60 28.51 16.66
CA ASN A 390 -9.23 29.93 16.59
C ASN A 390 -8.33 30.38 17.75
N LYS A 391 -7.52 29.51 18.32
CA LYS A 391 -6.55 29.82 19.36
C LYS A 391 -5.19 30.20 18.73
N LYS A 392 -4.45 31.11 19.39
CA LYS A 392 -3.11 31.53 18.96
C LYS A 392 -1.99 30.68 19.56
N GLU A 393 -2.30 29.96 20.61
CA GLU A 393 -1.38 29.10 21.39
C GLU A 393 -1.96 27.70 21.56
N ILE A 394 -1.09 26.75 21.67
CA ILE A 394 -1.43 25.34 21.88
C ILE A 394 -1.50 25.11 23.38
N GLY A 395 -2.68 24.82 23.92
CA GLY A 395 -2.87 24.40 25.32
C GLY A 395 -2.88 22.87 25.47
N MET A 396 -2.87 22.40 26.72
CA MET A 396 -2.87 20.97 27.02
C MET A 396 -4.09 20.25 26.45
N GLU A 397 -5.26 20.90 26.42
CA GLU A 397 -6.49 20.37 25.83
C GLU A 397 -6.36 20.02 24.34
N HIS A 398 -5.60 20.83 23.58
CA HIS A 398 -5.35 20.56 22.16
C HIS A 398 -4.41 19.37 21.97
N ILE A 399 -3.45 19.19 22.89
CA ILE A 399 -2.51 18.07 22.86
C ILE A 399 -3.22 16.78 23.22
N GLU A 400 -4.10 16.78 24.22
CA GLU A 400 -4.90 15.61 24.59
C GLU A 400 -5.80 15.15 23.43
N GLU A 401 -6.48 16.08 22.76
CA GLU A 401 -7.25 15.74 21.56
C GLU A 401 -6.36 15.22 20.43
N ALA A 402 -5.13 15.74 20.29
CA ALA A 402 -4.19 15.28 19.30
C ALA A 402 -3.66 13.86 19.61
N ILE A 403 -3.36 13.55 20.90
CA ILE A 403 -3.00 12.19 21.33
C ILE A 403 -4.12 11.21 20.96
N ASP A 404 -5.35 11.55 21.32
CA ASP A 404 -6.53 10.73 21.02
C ASP A 404 -6.69 10.51 19.49
N ARG A 405 -6.42 11.54 18.68
CA ARG A 405 -6.49 11.46 17.22
C ARG A 405 -5.42 10.56 16.63
N VAL A 406 -4.21 10.66 17.12
CA VAL A 406 -3.08 9.85 16.62
C VAL A 406 -3.29 8.38 16.98
N ILE A 407 -3.78 8.09 18.18
CA ILE A 407 -3.98 6.71 18.67
C ILE A 407 -5.26 6.08 18.09
N ALA A 408 -6.40 6.77 18.20
CA ALA A 408 -7.73 6.22 17.92
C ALA A 408 -8.42 6.83 16.69
N GLY A 409 -7.83 7.86 16.10
CA GLY A 409 -8.39 8.57 14.95
C GLY A 409 -9.34 9.72 15.34
N PRO A 410 -9.94 10.42 14.36
CA PRO A 410 -10.82 11.55 14.61
C PRO A 410 -12.12 11.11 15.28
N ALA A 411 -12.65 11.95 16.19
CA ALA A 411 -13.95 11.74 16.83
C ALA A 411 -15.08 11.83 15.79
N LYS A 412 -15.98 10.83 15.81
CA LYS A 412 -17.14 10.77 14.91
C LYS A 412 -18.37 11.42 15.56
N LYS A 413 -18.36 12.74 15.68
CA LYS A 413 -19.46 13.52 16.31
C LYS A 413 -20.80 13.42 15.58
N SER A 414 -20.81 13.06 14.30
CA SER A 414 -22.03 12.94 13.47
C SER A 414 -22.70 11.56 13.54
N ARG A 415 -22.03 10.57 14.17
CA ARG A 415 -22.62 9.22 14.29
C ARG A 415 -23.69 9.22 15.39
N VAL A 416 -24.92 9.00 15.00
CA VAL A 416 -26.02 8.76 15.95
C VAL A 416 -25.89 7.34 16.47
N ILE A 417 -25.59 7.19 17.74
CA ILE A 417 -25.53 5.89 18.43
C ILE A 417 -26.86 5.72 19.17
N SER A 418 -27.48 4.54 19.06
CA SER A 418 -28.67 4.24 19.82
C SER A 418 -28.40 4.23 21.32
N ALA A 419 -29.40 4.57 22.13
CA ALA A 419 -29.27 4.52 23.59
C ALA A 419 -28.86 3.12 24.09
N LYS A 420 -29.33 2.07 23.43
CA LYS A 420 -28.95 0.68 23.72
C LYS A 420 -27.46 0.44 23.44
N GLU A 421 -26.97 0.88 22.28
CA GLU A 421 -25.56 0.72 21.90
C GLU A 421 -24.64 1.55 22.82
N LYS A 422 -25.02 2.81 23.12
CA LYS A 422 -24.29 3.67 24.07
C LYS A 422 -24.16 3.00 25.44
N ASN A 423 -25.23 2.37 25.90
CA ASN A 423 -25.25 1.63 27.17
C ASN A 423 -24.28 0.43 27.12
N ILE A 424 -24.34 -0.41 26.08
CA ILE A 424 -23.43 -1.56 25.93
C ILE A 424 -21.98 -1.11 25.93
N VAL A 425 -21.63 -0.08 25.16
CA VAL A 425 -20.25 0.45 25.12
C VAL A 425 -19.81 0.98 26.47
N ALA A 426 -20.67 1.68 27.21
CA ALA A 426 -20.32 2.21 28.52
C ALA A 426 -19.97 1.10 29.52
N TRP A 427 -20.72 0.01 29.53
CA TRP A 427 -20.43 -1.13 30.40
C TRP A 427 -19.19 -1.90 29.94
N HIS A 428 -18.97 -2.01 28.65
CA HIS A 428 -17.76 -2.61 28.08
C HIS A 428 -16.50 -1.86 28.52
N GLU A 429 -16.46 -0.55 28.33
CA GLU A 429 -15.33 0.30 28.71
C GLU A 429 -15.15 0.39 30.24
N ALA A 430 -16.28 0.39 31.00
CA ALA A 430 -16.23 0.32 32.45
C ALA A 430 -15.61 -1.00 32.93
N GLY A 431 -15.88 -2.13 32.25
CA GLY A 431 -15.27 -3.42 32.55
C GLY A 431 -13.76 -3.39 32.40
N HIS A 432 -13.23 -2.88 31.32
CA HIS A 432 -11.78 -2.68 31.14
C HIS A 432 -11.20 -1.78 32.23
N THR A 433 -11.91 -0.73 32.58
CA THR A 433 -11.48 0.28 33.56
C THR A 433 -11.38 -0.31 34.96
N VAL A 434 -12.44 -0.99 35.44
CA VAL A 434 -12.48 -1.57 36.80
C VAL A 434 -11.45 -2.68 36.92
N VAL A 435 -11.37 -3.58 35.96
CA VAL A 435 -10.36 -4.65 35.96
C VAL A 435 -8.95 -4.06 35.95
N GLY A 436 -8.68 -3.05 35.09
CA GLY A 436 -7.35 -2.42 35.03
C GLY A 436 -6.93 -1.73 36.33
N VAL A 437 -7.86 -1.14 37.08
CA VAL A 437 -7.55 -0.51 38.39
C VAL A 437 -7.35 -1.54 39.50
N LYS A 438 -8.05 -2.68 39.44
CA LYS A 438 -8.00 -3.72 40.51
C LYS A 438 -6.84 -4.70 40.35
N LEU A 439 -6.22 -4.76 39.18
CA LEU A 439 -5.04 -5.61 38.94
C LEU A 439 -3.75 -4.88 39.35
N GLU A 440 -2.91 -5.52 40.14
CA GLU A 440 -1.67 -4.91 40.68
C GLU A 440 -0.62 -4.66 39.62
N SER A 441 -0.50 -5.60 38.68
CA SER A 441 0.51 -5.57 37.61
C SER A 441 0.00 -5.02 36.28
N ALA A 442 -1.27 -4.56 36.24
CA ALA A 442 -1.83 -3.95 35.03
C ALA A 442 -1.29 -2.54 34.78
N ASP A 443 -1.36 -2.14 33.53
CA ASP A 443 -1.10 -0.78 33.07
C ASP A 443 -2.10 0.19 33.76
N THR A 444 -1.64 1.41 34.09
CA THR A 444 -2.50 2.41 34.76
C THR A 444 -3.57 2.91 33.81
N VAL A 445 -4.83 2.87 34.23
CA VAL A 445 -5.93 3.46 33.46
C VAL A 445 -5.81 4.98 33.53
N HIS A 446 -5.58 5.61 32.37
CA HIS A 446 -5.39 7.06 32.28
C HIS A 446 -6.66 7.79 31.86
N LYS A 447 -7.43 7.22 30.97
CA LYS A 447 -8.64 7.82 30.41
C LYS A 447 -9.56 6.72 29.89
N VAL A 448 -10.85 6.91 30.05
CA VAL A 448 -11.86 6.08 29.42
C VAL A 448 -12.91 6.95 28.75
N THR A 449 -13.34 6.58 27.55
CA THR A 449 -14.32 7.37 26.79
C THR A 449 -15.23 6.46 25.96
N ILE A 450 -16.48 6.87 25.85
CA ILE A 450 -17.48 6.24 24.98
C ILE A 450 -17.76 7.09 23.73
N VAL A 451 -16.96 8.13 23.51
CA VAL A 451 -17.01 8.92 22.26
C VAL A 451 -16.38 8.10 21.13
N PRO A 452 -17.13 7.78 20.06
CA PRO A 452 -16.62 6.91 19.00
C PRO A 452 -15.50 7.59 18.22
N ARG A 453 -14.40 6.85 18.00
CA ARG A 453 -13.25 7.28 17.19
C ARG A 453 -12.86 6.17 16.22
N GLY A 454 -12.53 6.56 14.99
CA GLY A 454 -12.12 5.58 13.98
C GLY A 454 -13.14 4.46 13.82
N MET A 455 -12.78 3.22 14.15
CA MET A 455 -13.66 2.04 14.12
C MET A 455 -14.15 1.64 15.53
N ALA A 456 -13.63 2.24 16.59
CA ALA A 456 -14.00 1.91 17.95
C ALA A 456 -15.25 2.67 18.40
N GLY A 457 -16.11 2.01 19.17
CA GLY A 457 -17.28 2.62 19.80
C GLY A 457 -16.92 3.46 21.03
N GLY A 458 -15.88 3.05 21.74
CA GLY A 458 -15.24 3.68 22.87
C GLY A 458 -13.82 3.17 23.01
N TYR A 459 -13.06 3.62 23.99
CA TYR A 459 -11.78 3.01 24.36
C TYR A 459 -11.34 3.41 25.76
N ALA A 460 -10.64 2.50 26.42
CA ALA A 460 -9.91 2.75 27.65
C ALA A 460 -8.42 2.88 27.34
N MET A 461 -7.84 4.04 27.68
CA MET A 461 -6.40 4.29 27.52
C MET A 461 -5.68 3.79 28.77
N MET A 462 -4.90 2.73 28.61
CA MET A 462 -4.03 2.18 29.64
C MET A 462 -2.59 2.50 29.29
N LEU A 463 -1.85 3.09 30.24
CA LEU A 463 -0.47 3.47 30.08
C LEU A 463 0.43 2.66 31.01
N PRO A 464 1.54 2.11 30.53
CA PRO A 464 2.51 1.45 31.39
C PRO A 464 3.08 2.45 32.41
N LYS A 465 3.30 1.99 33.63
CA LYS A 465 3.89 2.82 34.71
C LYS A 465 5.33 3.24 34.37
N GLU A 466 6.02 2.43 33.60
CA GLU A 466 7.39 2.63 33.13
C GLU A 466 7.61 1.89 31.81
N ASP A 467 8.57 2.33 30.99
CA ASP A 467 8.95 1.62 29.78
C ASP A 467 9.69 0.32 30.18
N ARG A 468 9.11 -0.83 29.84
CA ARG A 468 9.61 -2.16 30.23
C ARG A 468 10.11 -2.92 29.00
N TYR A 469 11.31 -3.48 29.12
CA TYR A 469 11.87 -4.37 28.12
C TYR A 469 11.38 -5.82 28.26
N PHE A 470 11.05 -6.24 29.49
CA PHE A 470 10.62 -7.60 29.80
C PHE A 470 9.28 -7.58 30.55
N MET A 471 8.46 -8.56 30.27
CA MET A 471 7.21 -8.81 30.99
C MET A 471 7.26 -10.19 31.64
N THR A 472 6.84 -10.28 32.87
CA THR A 472 6.73 -11.54 33.62
C THR A 472 5.45 -12.30 33.26
N LYS A 473 5.39 -13.60 33.58
CA LYS A 473 4.18 -14.42 33.37
C LYS A 473 2.94 -13.82 34.07
N PRO A 474 2.99 -13.35 35.33
CA PRO A 474 1.86 -12.68 35.95
C PRO A 474 1.40 -11.42 35.24
N GLU A 475 2.31 -10.58 34.77
CA GLU A 475 1.98 -9.35 34.03
C GLU A 475 1.29 -9.64 32.69
N LEU A 476 1.73 -10.68 31.96
CA LEU A 476 1.07 -11.10 30.73
C LEU A 476 -0.33 -11.67 31.00
N LEU A 477 -0.51 -12.42 32.10
CA LEU A 477 -1.82 -12.91 32.51
C LEU A 477 -2.75 -11.75 32.91
N ASP A 478 -2.26 -10.77 33.68
CA ASP A 478 -3.02 -9.59 34.04
C ASP A 478 -3.43 -8.78 32.80
N LYS A 479 -2.55 -8.71 31.79
CA LYS A 479 -2.86 -8.08 30.51
C LYS A 479 -3.97 -8.80 29.75
N ILE A 480 -3.97 -10.14 29.75
CA ILE A 480 -5.07 -10.94 29.19
C ILE A 480 -6.37 -10.69 29.94
N VAL A 481 -6.33 -10.69 31.28
CA VAL A 481 -7.51 -10.42 32.13
C VAL A 481 -8.08 -9.04 31.85
N GLY A 482 -7.22 -8.01 31.72
CA GLY A 482 -7.62 -6.65 31.34
C GLY A 482 -8.32 -6.57 29.99
N LEU A 483 -7.79 -7.30 28.96
CA LEU A 483 -8.40 -7.36 27.64
C LEU A 483 -9.78 -8.06 27.64
N LEU A 484 -10.03 -8.97 28.54
CA LEU A 484 -11.32 -9.66 28.66
C LEU A 484 -12.37 -8.84 29.43
N GLY A 485 -11.97 -7.75 30.09
CA GLY A 485 -12.82 -6.92 30.96
C GLY A 485 -14.12 -6.47 30.33
N GLY A 486 -14.07 -5.93 29.11
CA GLY A 486 -15.25 -5.43 28.41
C GLY A 486 -16.29 -6.52 28.13
N ARG A 487 -15.85 -7.65 27.59
CA ARG A 487 -16.71 -8.80 27.30
C ARG A 487 -17.37 -9.39 28.54
N VAL A 488 -16.60 -9.53 29.62
CA VAL A 488 -17.10 -10.09 30.86
C VAL A 488 -18.08 -9.12 31.51
N ALA A 489 -17.86 -7.82 31.45
CA ALA A 489 -18.79 -6.81 31.92
C ALA A 489 -20.15 -6.86 31.19
N GLU A 490 -20.14 -7.04 29.87
CA GLU A 490 -21.37 -7.24 29.10
C GLU A 490 -22.16 -8.47 29.60
N GLU A 491 -21.48 -9.61 29.80
CA GLU A 491 -22.10 -10.84 30.31
C GLU A 491 -22.67 -10.67 31.72
N VAL A 492 -21.91 -10.07 32.63
CA VAL A 492 -22.32 -9.85 34.00
C VAL A 492 -23.52 -8.92 34.11
N GLN A 493 -23.62 -7.91 33.22
CA GLN A 493 -24.67 -6.91 33.27
C GLN A 493 -25.92 -7.30 32.50
N PHE A 494 -25.75 -7.79 31.26
CA PHE A 494 -26.86 -8.00 30.36
C PHE A 494 -27.23 -9.49 30.19
N GLY A 495 -26.35 -10.41 30.62
CA GLY A 495 -26.50 -11.84 30.33
C GLY A 495 -26.29 -12.18 28.84
N GLU A 496 -26.04 -11.18 28.02
CA GLU A 496 -25.80 -11.27 26.58
C GLU A 496 -24.43 -10.69 26.24
N VAL A 497 -23.96 -10.97 25.06
CA VAL A 497 -22.62 -10.62 24.63
C VAL A 497 -22.65 -10.04 23.21
N SER A 498 -21.88 -8.99 22.98
CA SER A 498 -21.82 -8.32 21.68
C SER A 498 -20.59 -8.75 20.85
N THR A 499 -20.51 -8.28 19.61
CA THR A 499 -19.34 -8.44 18.73
C THR A 499 -18.24 -7.42 19.03
N GLY A 500 -18.45 -6.49 19.94
CA GLY A 500 -17.53 -5.38 20.25
C GLY A 500 -16.15 -5.84 20.70
N ALA A 501 -16.08 -6.94 21.46
CA ALA A 501 -14.84 -7.50 22.01
C ALA A 501 -13.94 -8.24 20.97
N HIS A 502 -14.20 -8.15 19.66
CA HIS A 502 -13.43 -8.90 18.66
C HIS A 502 -11.92 -8.62 18.72
N ASN A 503 -11.53 -7.37 18.82
CA ASN A 503 -10.12 -6.97 18.88
C ASN A 503 -9.47 -7.46 20.18
N ASP A 504 -10.18 -7.39 21.30
CA ASP A 504 -9.68 -7.79 22.60
C ASP A 504 -9.41 -9.29 22.65
N PHE A 505 -10.30 -10.11 22.08
CA PHE A 505 -10.07 -11.55 21.93
C PHE A 505 -8.88 -11.85 21.02
N GLN A 506 -8.75 -11.14 19.90
CA GLN A 506 -7.62 -11.32 19.00
C GLN A 506 -6.30 -11.05 19.71
N ARG A 507 -6.22 -9.95 20.46
CA ARG A 507 -5.03 -9.57 21.22
C ARG A 507 -4.76 -10.54 22.38
N ALA A 508 -5.77 -10.89 23.16
CA ALA A 508 -5.66 -11.83 24.26
C ALA A 508 -5.15 -13.20 23.80
N THR A 509 -5.74 -13.73 22.73
CA THR A 509 -5.32 -15.01 22.12
C THR A 509 -3.89 -14.93 21.58
N ALA A 510 -3.50 -13.84 20.96
CA ALA A 510 -2.13 -13.65 20.45
C ALA A 510 -1.11 -13.64 21.60
N ILE A 511 -1.41 -12.97 22.73
CA ILE A 511 -0.55 -12.97 23.91
C ILE A 511 -0.45 -14.38 24.51
N ALA A 512 -1.59 -15.06 24.73
CA ALA A 512 -1.60 -16.43 25.27
C ALA A 512 -0.81 -17.40 24.39
N ARG A 513 -0.96 -17.31 23.07
CA ARG A 513 -0.20 -18.14 22.12
C ARG A 513 1.30 -17.87 22.22
N LYS A 514 1.74 -16.60 22.27
CA LYS A 514 3.15 -16.23 22.47
C LYS A 514 3.71 -16.73 23.80
N MET A 515 2.94 -16.65 24.88
CA MET A 515 3.35 -17.20 26.18
C MET A 515 3.68 -18.70 26.08
N VAL A 516 2.88 -19.44 25.31
CA VAL A 516 3.06 -20.89 25.15
C VAL A 516 4.17 -21.20 24.14
N THR A 517 4.16 -20.55 22.97
CA THR A 517 5.02 -20.94 21.85
C THR A 517 6.38 -20.23 21.83
N GLU A 518 6.43 -18.95 22.18
CA GLU A 518 7.67 -18.15 22.06
C GLU A 518 8.41 -18.04 23.41
N TYR A 519 7.68 -17.85 24.51
CA TYR A 519 8.30 -17.53 25.80
C TYR A 519 8.47 -18.74 26.73
N GLY A 520 7.95 -19.93 26.33
CA GLY A 520 8.07 -21.15 27.13
C GLY A 520 7.45 -21.03 28.51
N MET A 521 6.34 -20.28 28.66
CA MET A 521 5.68 -20.00 29.94
C MET A 521 4.55 -20.97 30.29
N SER A 522 4.43 -22.07 29.55
CA SER A 522 3.48 -23.15 29.89
C SER A 522 4.07 -24.12 30.89
N ASP A 523 3.33 -24.38 31.95
CA ASP A 523 3.74 -25.38 32.97
C ASP A 523 3.61 -26.81 32.42
N LYS A 524 2.70 -27.05 31.46
CA LYS A 524 2.44 -28.36 30.88
C LYS A 524 3.45 -28.72 29.78
N LEU A 525 3.76 -27.78 28.91
CA LEU A 525 4.68 -27.98 27.80
C LEU A 525 6.15 -27.71 28.15
N GLY A 526 6.40 -27.11 29.31
CA GLY A 526 7.74 -26.76 29.78
C GLY A 526 8.37 -25.56 29.09
N PRO A 527 9.63 -25.22 29.45
CA PRO A 527 10.35 -24.06 28.91
C PRO A 527 10.94 -24.37 27.53
N MET A 528 10.08 -24.59 26.55
CA MET A 528 10.45 -24.90 25.16
C MET A 528 9.85 -23.86 24.22
N GLN A 529 10.53 -23.62 23.11
CA GLN A 529 10.04 -22.79 22.03
C GLN A 529 9.48 -23.66 20.92
N PHE A 530 8.25 -23.34 20.49
CA PHE A 530 7.53 -24.04 19.42
C PHE A 530 7.31 -23.07 18.24
N GLY A 531 7.56 -23.54 17.03
CA GLY A 531 7.51 -22.71 15.83
C GLY A 531 8.89 -22.17 15.46
N SER A 532 9.14 -21.94 14.17
CA SER A 532 10.39 -21.36 13.75
C SER A 532 10.39 -19.86 14.06
N THR A 533 11.37 -19.42 14.84
CA THR A 533 11.78 -18.01 14.96
C THR A 533 12.46 -17.48 13.71
N SER A 534 12.60 -18.33 12.69
CA SER A 534 13.14 -17.89 11.42
C SER A 534 12.14 -16.92 10.80
N GLY A 535 12.40 -15.63 10.96
CA GLY A 535 12.08 -14.63 9.96
C GLY A 535 12.76 -15.02 8.63
N GLY A 536 12.81 -16.32 8.33
CA GLY A 536 13.39 -16.95 7.18
C GLY A 536 12.36 -17.03 6.09
N GLN A 537 12.58 -16.19 5.08
CA GLN A 537 12.26 -16.43 3.69
C GLN A 537 10.84 -16.97 3.44
N VAL A 538 9.90 -16.06 3.31
CA VAL A 538 8.69 -16.34 2.53
C VAL A 538 9.15 -16.61 1.09
N PHE A 539 9.44 -17.86 0.76
CA PHE A 539 9.57 -18.31 -0.60
C PHE A 539 8.18 -18.19 -1.24
N LEU A 540 8.00 -17.16 -2.05
CA LEU A 540 6.89 -17.06 -2.99
C LEU A 540 6.98 -18.27 -3.95
N GLY A 541 6.22 -19.32 -3.66
CA GLY A 541 6.14 -20.50 -4.51
C GLY A 541 6.24 -21.86 -3.79
N ARG A 542 6.59 -21.87 -2.52
CA ARG A 542 6.48 -23.05 -1.67
C ARG A 542 5.68 -22.63 -0.44
N ASP A 543 4.49 -23.10 -0.40
CA ASP A 543 3.52 -23.05 0.68
C ASP A 543 3.79 -22.08 1.84
N ILE A 544 2.83 -21.20 2.07
CA ILE A 544 2.53 -20.52 3.34
C ILE A 544 2.26 -21.59 4.44
N GLN A 545 3.06 -22.62 4.49
CA GLN A 545 3.16 -23.50 5.63
C GLN A 545 4.26 -22.88 6.51
N ASN A 546 3.85 -22.20 7.60
CA ASN A 546 4.68 -22.16 8.79
C ASN A 546 5.20 -23.56 8.97
N GLU A 547 6.50 -23.80 8.73
CA GLU A 547 7.11 -25.10 9.03
C GLU A 547 6.93 -25.29 10.54
N GLN A 548 5.90 -26.07 10.89
CA GLN A 548 5.68 -26.49 12.25
C GLN A 548 6.85 -27.41 12.61
N ASN A 549 7.72 -26.95 13.49
CA ASN A 549 8.83 -27.77 14.00
C ASN A 549 8.39 -28.71 15.15
N TYR A 550 7.09 -28.97 15.24
CA TYR A 550 6.47 -29.82 16.24
C TYR A 550 5.37 -30.70 15.63
N SER A 551 5.08 -31.81 16.29
CA SER A 551 4.07 -32.79 15.85
C SER A 551 2.64 -32.28 16.04
N ASP A 552 1.66 -32.88 15.33
CA ASP A 552 0.24 -32.58 15.51
C ASP A 552 -0.24 -32.79 16.96
N ALA A 553 0.34 -33.74 17.68
CA ALA A 553 0.06 -33.95 19.09
C ALA A 553 0.46 -32.71 19.93
N ILE A 554 1.62 -32.15 19.67
CA ILE A 554 2.07 -30.92 20.36
C ILE A 554 1.23 -29.70 19.91
N ALA A 555 0.84 -29.63 18.64
CA ALA A 555 -0.08 -28.58 18.17
C ALA A 555 -1.39 -28.59 18.95
N HIS A 556 -1.97 -29.77 19.12
CA HIS A 556 -3.18 -29.93 19.94
C HIS A 556 -2.98 -29.50 21.41
N GLU A 557 -1.84 -29.87 22.01
CA GLU A 557 -1.50 -29.48 23.38
C GLU A 557 -1.29 -27.95 23.53
N ILE A 558 -0.69 -27.29 22.50
CA ILE A 558 -0.58 -25.83 22.45
C ILE A 558 -1.97 -25.19 22.44
N ASP A 559 -2.88 -25.70 21.61
CA ASP A 559 -4.25 -25.15 21.52
C ASP A 559 -5.03 -25.36 22.83
N LEU A 560 -4.89 -26.51 23.48
CA LEU A 560 -5.50 -26.77 24.80
C LEU A 560 -4.93 -25.83 25.87
N GLU A 561 -3.64 -25.57 25.87
CA GLU A 561 -2.99 -24.70 26.85
C GLU A 561 -3.37 -23.22 26.62
N VAL A 562 -3.44 -22.76 25.36
CA VAL A 562 -3.95 -21.43 25.04
C VAL A 562 -5.40 -21.27 25.48
N GLN A 563 -6.24 -22.29 25.22
CA GLN A 563 -7.64 -22.30 25.67
C GLN A 563 -7.73 -22.24 27.18
N ARG A 564 -6.90 -23.01 27.91
CA ARG A 564 -6.83 -23.00 29.36
C ARG A 564 -6.49 -21.61 29.92
N ILE A 565 -5.42 -20.97 29.36
CA ILE A 565 -4.99 -19.64 29.81
C ILE A 565 -6.12 -18.62 29.63
N ILE A 566 -6.78 -18.63 28.48
CA ILE A 566 -7.88 -17.69 28.20
C ILE A 566 -9.06 -17.96 29.15
N LYS A 567 -9.42 -19.22 29.35
CA LYS A 567 -10.54 -19.60 30.25
C LYS A 567 -10.25 -19.22 31.70
N ASP A 568 -9.07 -19.55 32.21
CA ASP A 568 -8.68 -19.22 33.60
C ASP A 568 -8.66 -17.70 33.80
N SER A 569 -8.15 -16.95 32.80
CA SER A 569 -8.16 -15.47 32.79
C SER A 569 -9.58 -14.92 32.76
N TYR A 570 -10.48 -15.54 31.99
CA TYR A 570 -11.89 -15.16 31.91
C TYR A 570 -12.61 -15.32 33.23
N GLU A 571 -12.46 -16.47 33.88
CA GLU A 571 -13.06 -16.73 35.21
C GLU A 571 -12.50 -15.77 36.28
N ARG A 572 -11.19 -15.50 36.26
CA ARG A 572 -10.58 -14.51 37.15
C ARG A 572 -11.13 -13.11 36.90
N CYS A 573 -11.29 -12.70 35.64
CA CYS A 573 -11.90 -11.45 35.27
C CYS A 573 -13.33 -11.33 35.79
N LYS A 574 -14.12 -12.40 35.61
CA LYS A 574 -15.52 -12.49 36.05
C LYS A 574 -15.63 -12.35 37.59
N GLN A 575 -14.75 -13.01 38.33
CA GLN A 575 -14.69 -12.89 39.78
C GLN A 575 -14.40 -11.44 40.19
N ILE A 576 -13.39 -10.79 39.59
CA ILE A 576 -13.04 -9.39 39.90
C ILE A 576 -14.23 -8.46 39.67
N LEU A 577 -14.96 -8.62 38.53
CA LEU A 577 -16.10 -7.75 38.23
C LEU A 577 -17.31 -8.01 39.12
N ILE A 578 -17.57 -9.25 39.50
CA ILE A 578 -18.65 -9.59 40.44
C ILE A 578 -18.36 -9.00 41.84
N GLU A 579 -17.13 -9.15 42.33
CA GLU A 579 -16.71 -8.60 43.62
C GLU A 579 -16.72 -7.06 43.67
N ASN A 580 -16.58 -6.40 42.51
CA ASN A 580 -16.58 -4.95 42.39
C ASN A 580 -17.76 -4.43 41.55
N LYS A 581 -18.91 -5.09 41.64
CA LYS A 581 -20.10 -4.77 40.87
C LYS A 581 -20.55 -3.32 41.07
N ASP A 582 -20.53 -2.82 42.30
CA ASP A 582 -20.93 -1.44 42.62
C ASP A 582 -20.02 -0.41 41.92
N SER A 583 -18.71 -0.67 41.86
CA SER A 583 -17.77 0.18 41.12
C SER A 583 -18.01 0.13 39.61
N LEU A 584 -18.32 -1.06 39.05
CA LEU A 584 -18.65 -1.24 37.65
C LEU A 584 -19.89 -0.43 37.26
N ASP A 585 -20.96 -0.55 38.06
CA ASP A 585 -22.23 0.15 37.86
C ASP A 585 -22.02 1.68 37.93
N LEU A 586 -21.25 2.14 38.90
CA LEU A 586 -20.97 3.57 39.09
C LEU A 586 -20.15 4.17 37.92
N VAL A 587 -19.07 3.49 37.52
CA VAL A 587 -18.24 3.94 36.39
C VAL A 587 -19.04 3.94 35.10
N ALA A 588 -19.82 2.89 34.79
CA ALA A 588 -20.66 2.82 33.61
C ALA A 588 -21.71 3.95 33.55
N GLN A 589 -22.39 4.22 34.70
CA GLN A 589 -23.38 5.31 34.77
C GLN A 589 -22.71 6.67 34.53
N LYS A 590 -21.54 6.92 35.15
CA LYS A 590 -20.82 8.17 34.96
C LYS A 590 -20.27 8.32 33.55
N LEU A 591 -19.90 7.24 32.87
CA LEU A 591 -19.55 7.29 31.44
C LEU A 591 -20.74 7.65 30.56
N ILE A 592 -21.94 7.21 30.88
CA ILE A 592 -23.13 7.58 30.13
C ILE A 592 -23.43 9.09 30.29
N GLU A 593 -23.20 9.64 31.50
CA GLU A 593 -23.43 11.06 31.81
C GLU A 593 -22.35 11.98 31.22
N LEU A 594 -21.08 11.67 31.44
CA LEU A 594 -19.93 12.53 31.14
C LEU A 594 -19.22 12.20 29.85
N GLU A 595 -19.53 11.03 29.25
CA GLU A 595 -18.93 10.47 28.03
C GLU A 595 -17.42 10.19 28.12
N THR A 596 -16.70 10.82 29.05
CA THR A 596 -15.25 10.65 29.25
C THR A 596 -14.91 10.84 30.72
N LEU A 597 -14.06 9.97 31.24
CA LEU A 597 -13.50 10.05 32.59
C LEU A 597 -11.98 10.05 32.51
N ASP A 598 -11.33 10.92 33.28
CA ASP A 598 -9.88 10.96 33.45
C ASP A 598 -9.40 10.08 34.61
N ALA A 599 -8.07 9.98 34.76
CA ALA A 599 -7.46 9.10 35.77
C ALA A 599 -7.88 9.43 37.20
N GLU A 600 -8.00 10.73 37.58
CA GLU A 600 -8.39 11.16 38.92
C GLU A 600 -9.84 10.78 39.19
N GLN A 601 -10.73 11.04 38.27
CA GLN A 601 -12.14 10.69 38.35
C GLN A 601 -12.34 9.19 38.46
N ILE A 602 -11.61 8.39 37.67
CA ILE A 602 -11.67 6.93 37.71
C ILE A 602 -11.21 6.41 39.11
N GLN A 603 -10.07 6.89 39.58
CA GLN A 603 -9.54 6.49 40.90
C GLN A 603 -10.47 6.87 42.04
N SER A 604 -11.04 8.06 42.05
CA SER A 604 -11.97 8.52 43.05
C SER A 604 -13.28 7.73 43.02
N LEU A 605 -13.84 7.48 41.84
CA LEU A 605 -15.05 6.66 41.66
C LEU A 605 -14.89 5.23 42.19
N ILE A 606 -13.75 4.58 41.90
CA ILE A 606 -13.53 3.18 42.28
C ILE A 606 -13.14 3.04 43.76
N ASN A 607 -12.39 4.00 44.32
CA ASN A 607 -11.88 3.90 45.69
C ASN A 607 -12.80 4.57 46.72
N GLU A 608 -13.44 5.71 46.36
CA GLU A 608 -14.23 6.54 47.29
C GLU A 608 -15.73 6.51 46.97
N GLY A 609 -16.12 6.00 45.79
CA GLY A 609 -17.51 5.98 45.35
C GLY A 609 -18.07 7.36 44.96
N LYS A 610 -17.22 8.38 44.77
CA LYS A 610 -17.60 9.76 44.46
C LYS A 610 -16.68 10.39 43.44
N LEU A 611 -17.18 11.37 42.71
CA LEU A 611 -16.34 12.21 41.89
C LEU A 611 -15.58 13.24 42.77
N PRO A 612 -14.36 13.67 42.37
CA PRO A 612 -13.60 14.70 43.09
C PRO A 612 -14.41 16.01 43.18
N GLU A 613 -14.33 16.72 44.33
CA GLU A 613 -15.09 17.95 44.56
C GLU A 613 -14.71 19.11 43.60
N ASN A 614 -13.53 19.09 42.99
CA ASN A 614 -13.06 20.07 42.03
C ASN A 614 -13.36 19.63 40.59
N HIS A 615 -14.63 19.38 40.28
CA HIS A 615 -15.08 19.26 38.91
C HIS A 615 -15.07 20.65 38.26
N HIS A 616 -13.96 21.05 37.66
CA HIS A 616 -14.02 22.04 36.61
C HIS A 616 -14.73 21.37 35.42
N ALA A 617 -16.06 21.56 35.38
CA ALA A 617 -16.87 21.45 34.19
C ALA A 617 -16.35 22.46 33.17
N ASN A 618 -15.17 22.23 32.61
CA ASN A 618 -14.61 23.01 31.50
C ASN A 618 -15.17 22.46 30.18
N ARG A 619 -16.51 22.49 30.08
CA ARG A 619 -17.19 22.69 28.81
C ARG A 619 -18.21 23.78 29.00
N LYS A 620 -17.85 24.99 28.56
CA LYS A 620 -18.86 25.94 28.17
C LYS A 620 -19.64 25.31 27.05
N ASP A 621 -20.88 24.93 27.34
CA ASP A 621 -21.91 24.70 26.35
C ASP A 621 -22.01 25.96 25.49
N ASP A 622 -21.31 25.97 24.36
CA ASP A 622 -21.71 26.83 23.26
C ASP A 622 -22.96 26.18 22.69
N ASP A 623 -24.09 26.79 23.06
CA ASP A 623 -25.45 26.51 22.62
C ASP A 623 -25.52 26.12 21.13
N VAL A 624 -25.54 24.84 20.86
CA VAL A 624 -26.23 24.31 19.70
C VAL A 624 -27.54 23.72 20.20
N LYS A 625 -28.58 24.58 20.24
CA LYS A 625 -29.95 24.13 20.39
C LYS A 625 -30.28 23.20 19.25
N VAL A 626 -30.07 21.89 19.45
CA VAL A 626 -30.69 20.88 18.64
C VAL A 626 -32.15 20.85 19.04
N ASN A 627 -32.99 21.35 18.16
CA ASN A 627 -34.45 21.30 18.25
C ASN A 627 -34.88 19.83 18.21
N ILE A 628 -34.98 19.21 19.39
CA ILE A 628 -35.61 17.90 19.54
C ILE A 628 -37.11 18.17 19.52
N GLN A 629 -37.73 18.11 18.35
CA GLN A 629 -39.16 17.87 18.26
C GLN A 629 -39.40 16.43 18.73
N SER A 630 -39.73 16.28 20.00
CA SER A 630 -40.33 15.06 20.54
C SER A 630 -41.72 14.91 19.87
N LYS A 631 -41.78 14.11 18.81
CA LYS A 631 -43.04 13.49 18.44
C LYS A 631 -43.23 12.32 19.38
N ASP A 632 -44.29 12.42 20.19
CA ASP A 632 -44.85 11.32 20.95
C ASP A 632 -45.27 10.20 20.00
N GLU A 633 -44.42 9.19 19.84
CA GLU A 633 -44.71 7.93 19.15
C GLU A 633 -45.23 6.83 20.10
N SER A 634 -45.84 7.21 21.21
CA SER A 634 -46.37 6.22 22.17
C SER A 634 -47.79 5.74 21.83
N GLU A 635 -48.48 6.32 20.82
CA GLU A 635 -49.81 5.86 20.41
C GLU A 635 -49.83 5.00 19.15
N ASP A 636 -48.80 5.04 18.28
CA ASP A 636 -48.82 4.22 17.04
C ASP A 636 -48.32 2.79 17.22
N LEU A 637 -47.71 2.44 18.36
CA LEU A 637 -47.26 1.06 18.62
C LEU A 637 -48.31 0.15 19.24
N LYS A 638 -49.44 0.68 19.71
CA LYS A 638 -50.59 -0.14 20.16
C LYS A 638 -51.48 -0.61 19.03
N GLY A 639 -51.58 0.15 17.93
CA GLY A 639 -52.36 -0.22 16.76
C GLY A 639 -51.74 -1.34 15.91
N ALA A 640 -50.44 -1.43 15.88
CA ALA A 640 -49.72 -2.43 15.08
C ALA A 640 -49.69 -3.83 15.73
N TYR A 641 -49.89 -3.94 17.05
CA TYR A 641 -49.95 -5.23 17.75
C TYR A 641 -51.31 -5.89 17.71
N GLU A 642 -52.40 -5.14 17.50
CA GLU A 642 -53.74 -5.71 17.37
C GLU A 642 -54.06 -6.20 15.93
N GLU A 643 -53.38 -5.70 14.89
CA GLU A 643 -53.55 -6.19 13.53
C GLU A 643 -52.78 -7.50 13.21
N THR A 644 -51.68 -7.79 13.92
CA THR A 644 -50.92 -9.04 13.72
C THR A 644 -51.52 -10.24 14.44
N THR A 645 -52.31 -10.05 15.50
CA THR A 645 -52.97 -11.16 16.23
C THR A 645 -54.23 -11.66 15.55
N ASN A 646 -54.86 -10.89 14.65
CA ASN A 646 -56.03 -11.28 13.92
C ASN A 646 -55.76 -11.97 12.55
N MET A 647 -54.48 -12.10 12.14
CA MET A 647 -54.12 -12.80 10.90
C MET A 647 -53.67 -14.26 11.10
N GLU A 648 -53.44 -14.72 12.33
CA GLU A 648 -53.04 -16.12 12.61
C GLU A 648 -54.22 -17.08 12.87
N GLU A 649 -55.45 -16.60 13.05
CA GLU A 649 -56.61 -17.47 13.29
C GLU A 649 -57.35 -17.95 12.02
N ASN A 650 -56.94 -17.59 10.82
CA ASN A 650 -57.60 -18.00 9.56
C ASN A 650 -56.61 -18.64 8.57
N ARG A 651 -56.08 -19.81 8.90
CA ARG A 651 -55.52 -20.73 7.90
C ARG A 651 -56.24 -22.07 7.95
N PRO A 652 -56.82 -22.52 6.81
CA PRO A 652 -57.41 -23.84 6.73
C PRO A 652 -56.35 -24.92 6.67
N ALA A 653 -56.63 -26.01 7.37
CA ALA A 653 -55.85 -27.23 7.32
C ALA A 653 -55.95 -27.88 5.93
N SER A 654 -54.81 -28.24 5.34
CA SER A 654 -54.70 -29.22 4.26
C SER A 654 -53.32 -29.83 4.32
N GLU A 655 -53.28 -31.04 4.69
CA GLU A 655 -53.11 -32.28 3.94
C GLU A 655 -51.64 -32.74 3.87
N ASP A 656 -51.47 -33.88 4.52
CA ASP A 656 -50.39 -34.85 4.39
C ASP A 656 -50.00 -35.12 2.94
N LEU A 657 -48.70 -35.12 2.65
CA LEU A 657 -48.15 -35.99 1.61
C LEU A 657 -46.77 -36.47 2.06
N ASN A 658 -46.83 -37.66 2.61
CA ASN A 658 -45.71 -38.59 2.78
C ASN A 658 -45.35 -39.20 1.41
N ASP A 659 -44.13 -39.71 1.31
CA ASP A 659 -43.58 -40.58 0.28
C ASP A 659 -42.88 -39.92 -0.93
N ARG A 660 -41.57 -39.94 -0.94
CA ARG A 660 -40.76 -40.93 -1.72
C ARG A 660 -39.26 -40.83 -1.45
N LYS A 661 -38.77 -42.02 -1.14
CA LYS A 661 -37.37 -42.42 -1.25
C LYS A 661 -36.88 -42.34 -2.72
N GLU A 662 -35.69 -41.81 -2.96
CA GLU A 662 -34.49 -42.53 -3.41
C GLU A 662 -33.27 -41.59 -3.35
#